data_8c25c15dd801b149d8f86dc10ee7857e
#
_entry.id   8c25c15dd801b149d8f86dc10ee7857e
#
_cell.length_a   1.000
_cell.length_b   1.000
_cell.length_c   1.000
_cell.angle_alpha   90.00
_cell.angle_beta   90.00
_cell.angle_gamma   90.00
#
_symmetry.space_group_name_H-M   'P 1'
#
loop_
_entity.id
_entity.type
_entity.pdbx_description
1 polymer ?
#
loop_
_entity_poly.entity_id
_entity_poly.type
_entity_poly.pdbx_seq_one_letter_code
_entity_poly.pdbx_strand_id
1 'polypeptide(L)'
;MDVKTKSAGKCPVMHGGNTALGSSVMEWWPNALNLDILHQHDSKTNPLGKDFNYKEELKKLDVEALKADLRALMTDSQEWWPADWGSYVGMMARVTWHAAGSYRTSDGRGGASTGNQRFAPLNSWPDNVNTDKGRRLLWPIKKKYGNRLSWADLIALAGTIAYDVAGLRTFGFAFGREDIWAPEKDTYWGNEKEWLAPSDGRYGDVTKPSTLDNPLAAVQMGLIYVNPEGVNGKSNPLATAAQMRETFARMGMDDEETVALTAGGHTIGKTHGNGDPANLSPDPEDAGPEYQGLGWMNTKGRGIGRDTVVSGLEGAWTTEPTKWDNGFFEMLFKHEWHLVKSPAGASQWEPISIAEQDKPVDVEDPSIRLNPMMTDADMALKVDPIYRAISERFMNDFDAFSDAFARAWFKLTHRDMGPKTRYIGPDAPTEDLIWQDPVPAGRTDYDVKDLKAKIAVSGLSVSDLVSTAWDSARTYRGSDFRGGANGARIRLAPQKDWAGNEPERLARVLSVLEPIAAASGASLADVIVLAGNYGVEQAAKAAGFDIEVPFAPGRGDATAEQTDAESFAPLEPLADGFRNWQKQDYVVSAEELLLDRAQLMGLTAPEMTVLVGGMRAIGTNHGGTAHGVFTDKVGALTTDFFATLTDMRYTWVPTGEGLYEIRDRKTGTPKFTATRVDLVFGSNSILRAYAEVYAQDDSKEKFVKDFVAAWTKVMNADRFDLA
;
A
#
# COMPACT_ATOMS: atom_id res chain seq x y z
N MET A 1 -19.14 -21.84 -21.34
CA MET A 1 -18.72 -22.77 -22.40
C MET A 1 -17.50 -23.51 -21.96
N ASP A 2 -17.63 -24.77 -21.63
CA ASP A 2 -16.44 -25.61 -21.38
C ASP A 2 -15.52 -25.56 -22.59
N VAL A 3 -14.38 -24.90 -22.45
CA VAL A 3 -13.27 -25.11 -23.37
C VAL A 3 -12.84 -26.55 -23.18
N LYS A 4 -13.46 -27.47 -23.92
CA LYS A 4 -12.95 -28.84 -24.05
C LYS A 4 -11.51 -28.72 -24.49
N THR A 5 -10.59 -28.96 -23.58
CA THR A 5 -9.19 -29.19 -23.92
C THR A 5 -9.15 -30.34 -24.91
N LYS A 6 -9.00 -30.01 -26.19
CA LYS A 6 -8.68 -31.03 -27.19
C LYS A 6 -7.37 -31.66 -26.74
N SER A 7 -7.34 -32.98 -26.65
CA SER A 7 -6.13 -33.70 -26.29
C SER A 7 -4.96 -33.16 -27.10
N ALA A 8 -3.97 -32.59 -26.41
CA ALA A 8 -2.82 -31.99 -27.04
C ALA A 8 -2.05 -33.05 -27.84
N GLY A 9 -1.98 -32.91 -29.15
CA GLY A 9 -1.01 -33.59 -29.93
C GLY A 9 0.41 -33.24 -29.49
N LYS A 10 1.36 -34.09 -29.75
CA LYS A 10 2.73 -34.00 -29.22
C LYS A 10 3.57 -32.83 -29.75
N CYS A 11 3.04 -31.98 -30.64
CA CYS A 11 3.77 -30.80 -31.15
C CYS A 11 2.88 -29.54 -31.08
N PRO A 12 3.15 -28.56 -30.21
CA PRO A 12 2.37 -27.33 -30.06
C PRO A 12 2.23 -26.54 -31.39
N VAL A 13 3.24 -26.55 -32.21
CA VAL A 13 3.29 -25.84 -33.52
C VAL A 13 2.26 -26.38 -34.51
N MET A 14 1.96 -27.66 -34.45
CA MET A 14 0.99 -28.32 -35.33
C MET A 14 -0.49 -28.06 -34.97
N HIS A 15 -0.72 -27.43 -33.79
CA HIS A 15 -2.07 -27.25 -33.23
C HIS A 15 -2.47 -25.79 -33.07
N GLY A 16 -1.77 -24.86 -33.73
CA GLY A 16 -2.13 -23.44 -33.72
C GLY A 16 -1.76 -22.73 -32.43
N GLY A 17 -0.83 -23.28 -31.62
CA GLY A 17 -0.25 -22.57 -30.46
C GLY A 17 0.50 -21.32 -30.92
N ASN A 18 0.41 -20.26 -30.15
CA ASN A 18 1.15 -19.03 -30.37
C ASN A 18 1.77 -18.58 -29.04
N THR A 19 2.59 -17.54 -29.08
CA THR A 19 3.29 -17.02 -27.89
C THR A 19 2.35 -16.49 -26.81
N ALA A 20 1.13 -16.09 -27.16
CA ALA A 20 0.13 -15.65 -26.19
C ALA A 20 -0.46 -16.79 -25.35
N LEU A 21 -0.38 -18.03 -25.86
CA LEU A 21 -0.84 -19.25 -25.16
C LEU A 21 0.32 -20.03 -24.54
N GLY A 22 1.55 -19.57 -24.71
CA GLY A 22 2.75 -20.21 -24.17
C GLY A 22 2.87 -20.00 -22.66
N SER A 23 3.50 -20.97 -21.99
CA SER A 23 3.84 -20.85 -20.57
C SER A 23 4.86 -19.74 -20.34
N SER A 24 4.64 -18.93 -19.30
CA SER A 24 5.61 -17.93 -18.86
C SER A 24 6.79 -18.58 -18.12
N VAL A 25 7.90 -17.85 -18.00
CA VAL A 25 9.04 -18.33 -17.20
C VAL A 25 8.66 -18.61 -15.75
N MET A 26 7.65 -17.92 -15.20
CA MET A 26 7.16 -18.13 -13.83
C MET A 26 6.39 -19.44 -13.67
N GLU A 27 5.79 -19.98 -14.73
CA GLU A 27 5.16 -21.30 -14.72
C GLU A 27 6.21 -22.43 -14.73
N TRP A 28 7.32 -22.22 -15.45
CA TRP A 28 8.43 -23.18 -15.48
C TRP A 28 9.29 -23.15 -14.21
N TRP A 29 9.53 -21.95 -13.68
CA TRP A 29 10.39 -21.71 -12.51
C TRP A 29 9.67 -20.80 -11.49
N PRO A 30 8.70 -21.33 -10.73
CA PRO A 30 7.88 -20.53 -9.81
C PRO A 30 8.69 -19.86 -8.70
N ASN A 31 9.91 -20.36 -8.43
CA ASN A 31 10.83 -19.78 -7.45
C ASN A 31 11.84 -18.80 -8.08
N ALA A 32 11.68 -18.43 -9.36
CA ALA A 32 12.54 -17.42 -9.95
C ALA A 32 12.27 -16.05 -9.29
N LEU A 33 13.34 -15.27 -9.13
CA LEU A 33 13.23 -13.91 -8.56
C LEU A 33 12.35 -13.03 -9.46
N ASN A 34 11.26 -12.48 -8.92
CA ASN A 34 10.27 -11.70 -9.66
C ASN A 34 10.72 -10.26 -9.86
N LEU A 35 11.61 -10.02 -10.81
CA LEU A 35 12.10 -8.69 -11.14
C LEU A 35 11.07 -7.79 -11.83
N ASP A 36 9.94 -8.35 -12.29
CA ASP A 36 8.88 -7.58 -12.94
C ASP A 36 8.29 -6.50 -12.03
N ILE A 37 8.33 -6.69 -10.71
CA ILE A 37 7.84 -5.69 -9.76
C ILE A 37 8.63 -4.38 -9.80
N LEU A 38 9.89 -4.38 -10.25
CA LEU A 38 10.71 -3.17 -10.41
C LEU A 38 10.42 -2.42 -11.72
N HIS A 39 9.59 -2.98 -12.61
CA HIS A 39 9.28 -2.42 -13.92
C HIS A 39 7.78 -2.26 -14.13
N GLN A 40 6.95 -2.61 -13.14
CA GLN A 40 5.52 -2.37 -13.22
C GLN A 40 5.25 -0.86 -13.26
N HIS A 41 4.20 -0.47 -13.97
CA HIS A 41 3.79 0.94 -14.09
C HIS A 41 4.84 1.85 -14.73
N ASP A 42 5.71 1.32 -15.59
CA ASP A 42 6.69 2.14 -16.29
C ASP A 42 6.02 3.09 -17.31
N SER A 43 6.75 4.15 -17.69
CA SER A 43 6.22 5.17 -18.61
C SER A 43 5.88 4.65 -20.01
N LYS A 44 6.37 3.48 -20.41
CA LYS A 44 6.06 2.87 -21.71
C LYS A 44 4.68 2.25 -21.76
N THR A 45 4.18 1.80 -20.60
CA THR A 45 2.85 1.21 -20.47
C THR A 45 1.78 2.22 -20.08
N ASN A 46 2.17 3.45 -19.73
CA ASN A 46 1.23 4.52 -19.44
C ASN A 46 0.62 5.09 -20.73
N PRO A 47 -0.70 4.93 -20.98
CA PRO A 47 -1.35 5.42 -22.19
C PRO A 47 -1.39 6.95 -22.32
N LEU A 48 -1.15 7.67 -21.22
CA LEU A 48 -1.10 9.14 -21.22
C LEU A 48 0.28 9.69 -21.60
N GLY A 49 1.29 8.80 -21.70
CA GLY A 49 2.64 9.15 -22.10
C GLY A 49 3.51 9.66 -20.94
N LYS A 50 4.82 9.70 -21.19
CA LYS A 50 5.83 10.03 -20.16
C LYS A 50 5.80 11.48 -19.67
N ASP A 51 5.24 12.39 -20.47
CA ASP A 51 5.20 13.83 -20.16
C ASP A 51 3.88 14.23 -19.48
N PHE A 52 2.98 13.26 -19.22
CA PHE A 52 1.75 13.51 -18.48
C PHE A 52 2.05 13.81 -17.01
N ASN A 53 1.47 14.91 -16.50
CA ASN A 53 1.57 15.31 -15.11
C ASN A 53 0.16 15.52 -14.54
N TYR A 54 -0.28 14.61 -13.71
CA TYR A 54 -1.63 14.63 -13.15
C TYR A 54 -1.87 15.87 -12.28
N LYS A 55 -0.89 16.32 -11.50
CA LYS A 55 -0.97 17.52 -10.67
C LYS A 55 -1.26 18.77 -11.50
N GLU A 56 -0.65 18.89 -12.67
CA GLU A 56 -0.91 20.00 -13.58
C GLU A 56 -2.27 19.91 -14.30
N GLU A 57 -2.70 18.68 -14.64
CA GLU A 57 -4.03 18.48 -15.20
C GLU A 57 -5.14 18.75 -14.18
N LEU A 58 -4.92 18.36 -12.93
CA LEU A 58 -5.86 18.55 -11.84
C LEU A 58 -6.14 20.04 -11.54
N LYS A 59 -5.17 20.94 -11.75
CA LYS A 59 -5.36 22.39 -11.61
C LYS A 59 -6.44 22.95 -12.55
N LYS A 60 -6.78 22.22 -13.61
CA LYS A 60 -7.80 22.59 -14.62
C LYS A 60 -9.18 22.05 -14.26
N LEU A 61 -9.31 21.32 -13.16
CA LEU A 61 -10.56 20.70 -12.73
C LEU A 61 -11.45 21.74 -12.04
N ASP A 62 -12.70 21.83 -12.49
CA ASP A 62 -13.77 22.55 -11.76
C ASP A 62 -14.34 21.61 -10.70
N VAL A 63 -13.84 21.74 -9.46
CA VAL A 63 -14.18 20.88 -8.33
C VAL A 63 -15.65 21.03 -7.92
N GLU A 64 -16.19 22.25 -7.96
CA GLU A 64 -17.59 22.46 -7.57
C GLU A 64 -18.56 21.89 -8.59
N ALA A 65 -18.26 22.02 -9.89
CA ALA A 65 -19.02 21.36 -10.95
C ALA A 65 -18.96 19.83 -10.82
N LEU A 66 -17.80 19.26 -10.49
CA LEU A 66 -17.65 17.82 -10.24
C LEU A 66 -18.52 17.35 -9.05
N LYS A 67 -18.47 18.07 -7.95
CA LYS A 67 -19.31 17.76 -6.78
C LYS A 67 -20.81 17.85 -7.08
N ALA A 68 -21.22 18.85 -7.87
CA ALA A 68 -22.60 18.97 -8.32
C ALA A 68 -23.05 17.77 -9.17
N ASP A 69 -22.21 17.34 -10.11
CA ASP A 69 -22.49 16.13 -10.93
C ASP A 69 -22.58 14.87 -10.08
N LEU A 70 -21.69 14.71 -9.09
CA LEU A 70 -21.73 13.57 -8.17
C LEU A 70 -23.00 13.59 -7.29
N ARG A 71 -23.41 14.76 -6.76
CA ARG A 71 -24.67 14.88 -6.02
C ARG A 71 -25.88 14.53 -6.90
N ALA A 72 -25.88 14.97 -8.16
CA ALA A 72 -26.93 14.62 -9.10
C ALA A 72 -26.97 13.11 -9.36
N LEU A 73 -25.81 12.47 -9.53
CA LEU A 73 -25.73 11.01 -9.71
C LEU A 73 -26.36 10.24 -8.55
N MET A 74 -26.21 10.72 -7.30
CA MET A 74 -26.73 9.99 -6.13
C MET A 74 -28.23 9.72 -6.18
N THR A 75 -28.99 10.52 -6.92
CA THR A 75 -30.46 10.40 -7.04
C THR A 75 -30.95 10.15 -8.47
N ASP A 76 -30.03 9.95 -9.43
CA ASP A 76 -30.34 9.63 -10.83
C ASP A 76 -30.35 8.12 -11.07
N SER A 77 -31.42 7.46 -10.61
CA SER A 77 -31.57 6.00 -10.70
C SER A 77 -31.60 5.51 -12.14
N GLN A 78 -30.72 4.60 -12.51
CA GLN A 78 -30.59 4.04 -13.85
C GLN A 78 -31.40 2.75 -14.02
N GLU A 79 -32.09 2.59 -15.15
CA GLU A 79 -32.90 1.39 -15.43
C GLU A 79 -32.08 0.09 -15.45
N TRP A 80 -30.83 0.17 -15.90
CA TRP A 80 -29.95 -0.99 -15.99
C TRP A 80 -29.37 -1.42 -14.63
N TRP A 81 -29.38 -0.52 -13.62
CA TRP A 81 -28.99 -0.78 -12.24
C TRP A 81 -29.72 0.18 -11.31
N PRO A 82 -30.98 -0.13 -10.93
CA PRO A 82 -31.79 0.76 -10.09
C PRO A 82 -31.16 1.04 -8.73
N ALA A 83 -31.28 2.27 -8.28
CA ALA A 83 -30.84 2.70 -6.97
C ALA A 83 -31.80 2.21 -5.87
N ASP A 84 -31.26 1.68 -4.77
CA ASP A 84 -32.03 1.33 -3.59
C ASP A 84 -32.70 2.58 -3.02
N TRP A 85 -34.01 2.54 -2.82
CA TRP A 85 -34.80 3.70 -2.38
C TRP A 85 -34.59 4.98 -3.23
N GLY A 86 -34.20 4.83 -4.48
CA GLY A 86 -33.90 5.94 -5.39
C GLY A 86 -32.58 6.66 -5.07
N SER A 87 -31.68 6.08 -4.28
CA SER A 87 -30.42 6.70 -3.88
C SER A 87 -29.22 5.73 -3.98
N TYR A 88 -28.13 6.18 -4.61
CA TYR A 88 -26.88 5.43 -4.70
C TYR A 88 -25.91 5.68 -3.52
N VAL A 89 -26.30 6.41 -2.48
CA VAL A 89 -25.39 6.75 -1.37
C VAL A 89 -24.75 5.52 -0.74
N GLY A 90 -25.51 4.46 -0.46
CA GLY A 90 -24.97 3.22 0.11
C GLY A 90 -24.00 2.52 -0.83
N MET A 91 -24.31 2.46 -2.14
CA MET A 91 -23.44 1.86 -3.14
C MET A 91 -22.10 2.62 -3.28
N MET A 92 -22.15 3.95 -3.37
CA MET A 92 -20.93 4.77 -3.54
C MET A 92 -20.07 4.76 -2.29
N ALA A 93 -20.65 4.81 -1.10
CA ALA A 93 -19.93 4.62 0.15
C ALA A 93 -19.20 3.26 0.17
N ARG A 94 -19.88 2.17 -0.22
CA ARG A 94 -19.29 0.83 -0.29
C ARG A 94 -18.16 0.75 -1.34
N VAL A 95 -18.34 1.29 -2.55
CA VAL A 95 -17.30 1.29 -3.59
C VAL A 95 -16.02 1.98 -3.10
N THR A 96 -16.17 3.14 -2.43
CA THR A 96 -15.05 3.87 -1.85
C THR A 96 -14.40 3.12 -0.69
N TRP A 97 -15.21 2.60 0.24
CA TRP A 97 -14.72 1.80 1.36
C TRP A 97 -13.89 0.61 0.87
N HIS A 98 -14.39 -0.13 -0.11
CA HIS A 98 -13.73 -1.31 -0.64
C HIS A 98 -12.50 -1.01 -1.50
N ALA A 99 -12.37 0.20 -2.03
CA ALA A 99 -11.11 0.67 -2.61
C ALA A 99 -10.09 0.98 -1.51
N ALA A 100 -10.48 1.76 -0.50
CA ALA A 100 -9.59 2.22 0.56
C ALA A 100 -9.24 1.13 1.60
N GLY A 101 -10.17 0.23 1.89
CA GLY A 101 -10.05 -0.79 2.93
C GLY A 101 -9.05 -1.91 2.64
N SER A 102 -8.49 -1.97 1.44
CA SER A 102 -7.42 -2.92 1.09
C SER A 102 -6.02 -2.49 1.58
N TYR A 103 -5.87 -1.27 2.13
CA TYR A 103 -4.60 -0.77 2.66
C TYR A 103 -4.12 -1.58 3.88
N ARG A 104 -2.79 -1.73 4.01
CA ARG A 104 -2.14 -2.35 5.16
C ARG A 104 -0.88 -1.58 5.56
N THR A 105 -0.71 -1.37 6.86
CA THR A 105 0.36 -0.54 7.44
C THR A 105 1.74 -1.17 7.32
N SER A 106 1.82 -2.51 7.27
CA SER A 106 3.09 -3.25 7.29
C SER A 106 3.99 -2.95 6.09
N ASP A 107 3.41 -2.78 4.89
CA ASP A 107 4.15 -2.45 3.66
C ASP A 107 3.55 -1.26 2.89
N GLY A 108 2.46 -0.68 3.38
CA GLY A 108 1.81 0.49 2.77
C GLY A 108 1.09 0.20 1.46
N ARG A 109 0.98 -1.06 1.04
CA ARG A 109 0.32 -1.45 -0.21
C ARG A 109 -1.19 -1.55 -0.05
N GLY A 110 -1.90 -1.65 -1.15
CA GLY A 110 -3.36 -1.54 -1.18
C GLY A 110 -3.83 -0.08 -1.09
N GLY A 111 -5.09 0.12 -0.70
CA GLY A 111 -5.67 1.45 -0.54
C GLY A 111 -6.29 2.03 -1.81
N ALA A 112 -6.69 3.29 -1.73
CA ALA A 112 -7.43 3.99 -2.79
C ALA A 112 -6.55 4.76 -3.78
N SER A 113 -5.24 4.93 -3.47
CA SER A 113 -4.39 5.95 -4.13
C SER A 113 -4.03 5.65 -5.58
N THR A 114 -4.27 4.44 -6.08
CA THR A 114 -3.89 4.02 -7.45
C THR A 114 -5.08 3.64 -8.32
N GLY A 115 -6.29 3.57 -7.75
CA GLY A 115 -7.48 3.08 -8.43
C GLY A 115 -7.40 1.59 -8.80
N ASN A 116 -6.64 0.81 -8.04
CA ASN A 116 -6.38 -0.61 -8.24
C ASN A 116 -7.64 -1.52 -8.18
N GLN A 117 -8.73 -1.05 -7.57
CA GLN A 117 -10.02 -1.76 -7.56
C GLN A 117 -10.56 -2.04 -8.98
N ARG A 118 -10.05 -1.37 -10.01
CA ARG A 118 -10.40 -1.63 -11.42
C ARG A 118 -9.81 -2.93 -11.97
N PHE A 119 -8.83 -3.50 -11.30
CA PHE A 119 -8.00 -4.61 -11.79
C PHE A 119 -8.09 -5.84 -10.90
N ALA A 120 -7.74 -6.99 -11.49
CA ALA A 120 -7.56 -8.22 -10.74
C ALA A 120 -6.47 -8.07 -9.65
N PRO A 121 -6.59 -8.76 -8.51
CA PRO A 121 -7.70 -9.62 -8.12
C PRO A 121 -8.87 -8.87 -7.50
N LEU A 122 -8.69 -7.58 -7.16
CA LEU A 122 -9.65 -6.80 -6.35
C LEU A 122 -11.02 -6.65 -7.02
N ASN A 123 -11.05 -6.45 -8.35
CA ASN A 123 -12.30 -6.31 -9.09
C ASN A 123 -13.17 -7.58 -9.09
N SER A 124 -12.58 -8.72 -8.74
CA SER A 124 -13.22 -10.05 -8.77
C SER A 124 -13.29 -10.74 -7.41
N TRP A 125 -12.91 -10.06 -6.33
CA TRP A 125 -13.08 -10.60 -4.98
C TRP A 125 -14.56 -10.77 -4.62
N PRO A 126 -14.95 -11.83 -3.89
CA PRO A 126 -16.32 -12.02 -3.42
C PRO A 126 -16.86 -10.84 -2.63
N ASP A 127 -16.02 -10.18 -1.82
CA ASP A 127 -16.41 -8.99 -1.06
C ASP A 127 -16.66 -7.77 -1.95
N ASN A 128 -16.19 -7.78 -3.19
CA ASN A 128 -16.38 -6.74 -4.20
C ASN A 128 -17.54 -6.99 -5.17
N VAL A 129 -18.40 -7.98 -4.91
CA VAL A 129 -19.58 -8.25 -5.73
C VAL A 129 -20.36 -6.96 -5.98
N ASN A 130 -20.65 -6.68 -7.25
CA ASN A 130 -21.38 -5.51 -7.75
C ASN A 130 -20.72 -4.13 -7.60
N THR A 131 -19.48 -4.03 -7.08
CA THR A 131 -18.73 -2.75 -7.12
C THR A 131 -18.37 -2.32 -8.55
N ASP A 132 -18.30 -3.26 -9.48
CA ASP A 132 -18.14 -3.02 -10.92
C ASP A 132 -19.28 -2.17 -11.49
N LYS A 133 -20.53 -2.37 -11.03
CA LYS A 133 -21.68 -1.54 -11.41
C LYS A 133 -21.54 -0.13 -10.86
N GLY A 134 -21.07 0.02 -9.60
CA GLY A 134 -20.79 1.34 -9.02
C GLY A 134 -19.75 2.11 -9.85
N ARG A 135 -18.66 1.47 -10.24
CA ARG A 135 -17.66 2.09 -11.14
C ARG A 135 -18.26 2.43 -12.52
N ARG A 136 -19.17 1.59 -13.05
CA ARG A 136 -19.84 1.88 -14.32
C ARG A 136 -20.81 3.07 -14.21
N LEU A 137 -21.47 3.25 -13.07
CA LEU A 137 -22.29 4.44 -12.79
C LEU A 137 -21.46 5.72 -12.77
N LEU A 138 -20.22 5.66 -12.32
CA LEU A 138 -19.28 6.79 -12.32
C LEU A 138 -18.70 7.13 -13.71
N TRP A 139 -18.83 6.24 -14.71
CA TRP A 139 -18.22 6.44 -16.04
C TRP A 139 -18.65 7.71 -16.75
N PRO A 140 -19.93 8.15 -16.77
CA PRO A 140 -20.34 9.40 -17.40
C PRO A 140 -19.59 10.62 -16.84
N ILE A 141 -19.34 10.65 -15.52
CA ILE A 141 -18.57 11.71 -14.85
C ILE A 141 -17.09 11.60 -15.27
N LYS A 142 -16.50 10.42 -15.17
CA LYS A 142 -15.10 10.20 -15.61
C LYS A 142 -14.90 10.65 -17.06
N LYS A 143 -15.83 10.28 -17.94
CA LYS A 143 -15.81 10.67 -19.35
C LYS A 143 -15.89 12.20 -19.54
N LYS A 144 -16.69 12.89 -18.74
CA LYS A 144 -16.86 14.36 -18.81
C LYS A 144 -15.58 15.10 -18.41
N TYR A 145 -14.93 14.65 -17.33
CA TYR A 145 -13.74 15.34 -16.79
C TYR A 145 -12.41 14.83 -17.40
N GLY A 146 -12.41 13.64 -17.98
CA GLY A 146 -11.24 13.09 -18.70
C GLY A 146 -10.00 12.97 -17.83
N ASN A 147 -8.85 13.38 -18.39
CA ASN A 147 -7.55 13.25 -17.70
C ASN A 147 -7.33 14.24 -16.55
N ARG A 148 -8.22 15.22 -16.38
CA ARG A 148 -8.22 16.14 -15.23
C ARG A 148 -8.67 15.47 -13.93
N LEU A 149 -9.21 14.28 -14.00
CA LEU A 149 -9.72 13.51 -12.86
C LEU A 149 -9.32 12.05 -13.01
N SER A 150 -8.53 11.51 -12.09
CA SER A 150 -8.20 10.09 -12.04
C SER A 150 -9.41 9.26 -11.60
N TRP A 151 -9.41 7.97 -11.89
CA TRP A 151 -10.37 7.03 -11.31
C TRP A 151 -10.19 6.92 -9.80
N ALA A 152 -8.95 6.95 -9.32
CA ALA A 152 -8.64 6.87 -7.90
C ALA A 152 -9.30 8.03 -7.13
N ASP A 153 -9.11 9.27 -7.58
CA ASP A 153 -9.74 10.43 -6.97
C ASP A 153 -11.27 10.42 -7.12
N LEU A 154 -11.79 10.01 -8.28
CA LEU A 154 -13.23 9.91 -8.50
C LEU A 154 -13.90 8.90 -7.57
N ILE A 155 -13.34 7.70 -7.43
CA ILE A 155 -13.87 6.66 -6.53
C ILE A 155 -13.84 7.15 -5.07
N ALA A 156 -12.73 7.73 -4.63
CA ALA A 156 -12.60 8.23 -3.26
C ALA A 156 -13.55 9.41 -2.96
N LEU A 157 -13.71 10.34 -3.91
CA LEU A 157 -14.64 11.47 -3.77
C LEU A 157 -16.09 11.02 -3.78
N ALA A 158 -16.46 10.02 -4.57
CA ALA A 158 -17.83 9.55 -4.69
C ALA A 158 -18.43 9.12 -3.34
N GLY A 159 -17.67 8.36 -2.52
CA GLY A 159 -18.11 7.98 -1.18
C GLY A 159 -18.20 9.17 -0.21
N THR A 160 -17.27 10.12 -0.31
CA THR A 160 -17.32 11.35 0.50
C THR A 160 -18.57 12.19 0.18
N ILE A 161 -18.90 12.34 -1.11
CA ILE A 161 -20.14 13.02 -1.54
C ILE A 161 -21.39 12.21 -1.19
N ALA A 162 -21.33 10.88 -1.16
CA ALA A 162 -22.44 10.04 -0.73
C ALA A 162 -22.83 10.35 0.73
N TYR A 163 -21.85 10.45 1.63
CA TYR A 163 -22.10 10.84 3.02
C TYR A 163 -22.57 12.29 3.16
N ASP A 164 -22.02 13.22 2.37
CA ASP A 164 -22.51 14.60 2.33
C ASP A 164 -24.00 14.67 1.92
N VAL A 165 -24.40 13.93 0.89
CA VAL A 165 -25.81 13.82 0.45
C VAL A 165 -26.69 13.15 1.51
N ALA A 166 -26.16 12.16 2.23
CA ALA A 166 -26.88 11.53 3.33
C ALA A 166 -27.07 12.46 4.55
N GLY A 167 -26.32 13.56 4.64
CA GLY A 167 -26.45 14.57 5.69
C GLY A 167 -25.27 14.66 6.66
N LEU A 168 -24.18 13.91 6.44
CA LEU A 168 -22.96 14.03 7.23
C LEU A 168 -22.16 15.27 6.81
N ARG A 169 -21.72 16.05 7.77
CA ARG A 169 -20.65 17.03 7.54
C ARG A 169 -19.30 16.31 7.50
N THR A 170 -18.77 16.12 6.30
CA THR A 170 -17.46 15.44 6.10
C THR A 170 -16.30 16.29 6.61
N PHE A 171 -15.18 15.64 6.96
CA PHE A 171 -13.98 16.34 7.45
C PHE A 171 -13.23 17.10 6.35
N GLY A 172 -13.36 16.67 5.11
CA GLY A 172 -12.74 17.26 3.94
C GLY A 172 -12.39 16.23 2.88
N PHE A 173 -11.71 16.69 1.83
CA PHE A 173 -11.21 15.83 0.76
C PHE A 173 -9.99 16.46 0.07
N ALA A 174 -9.00 15.66 -0.23
CA ALA A 174 -7.86 16.05 -1.05
C ALA A 174 -7.74 15.17 -2.29
N PHE A 175 -7.42 15.78 -3.40
CA PHE A 175 -7.05 15.15 -4.66
C PHE A 175 -5.54 14.88 -4.70
N GLY A 176 -5.09 14.11 -5.71
CA GLY A 176 -3.68 13.85 -5.99
C GLY A 176 -3.33 12.39 -6.13
N ARG A 177 -4.32 11.50 -6.26
CA ARG A 177 -4.15 10.06 -6.51
C ARG A 177 -4.01 9.81 -7.99
N GLU A 178 -2.90 9.21 -8.41
CA GLU A 178 -2.65 8.89 -9.81
C GLU A 178 -3.13 7.48 -10.15
N ASP A 179 -3.68 7.32 -11.36
CA ASP A 179 -4.13 6.01 -11.84
C ASP A 179 -2.97 5.13 -12.28
N ILE A 180 -3.01 3.85 -11.88
CA ILE A 180 -2.23 2.78 -12.53
C ILE A 180 -2.99 2.21 -13.73
N TRP A 181 -2.27 1.50 -14.61
CA TRP A 181 -2.80 1.00 -15.89
C TRP A 181 -2.71 -0.52 -16.04
N ALA A 182 -2.31 -1.21 -14.98
CA ALA A 182 -2.22 -2.67 -14.91
C ALA A 182 -2.36 -3.13 -13.44
N PRO A 183 -2.71 -4.41 -13.19
CA PRO A 183 -2.70 -4.98 -11.85
C PRO A 183 -1.34 -4.82 -11.16
N GLU A 184 -1.35 -4.56 -9.87
CA GLU A 184 -0.14 -4.50 -9.03
C GLU A 184 0.43 -5.89 -8.82
N LYS A 185 1.68 -6.10 -9.24
CA LYS A 185 2.39 -7.39 -9.15
C LYS A 185 3.16 -7.57 -7.85
N ASP A 186 3.36 -6.48 -7.11
CA ASP A 186 4.13 -6.44 -5.87
C ASP A 186 3.26 -6.65 -4.62
N THR A 187 1.93 -6.65 -4.77
CA THR A 187 1.01 -6.77 -3.65
C THR A 187 0.67 -8.23 -3.37
N TYR A 188 1.15 -8.74 -2.24
CA TYR A 188 0.82 -10.07 -1.74
C TYR A 188 -0.53 -10.06 -1.03
N TRP A 189 -1.47 -10.90 -1.47
CA TRP A 189 -2.81 -11.01 -0.91
C TRP A 189 -3.07 -12.32 -0.15
N GLY A 190 -2.11 -13.22 -0.12
CA GLY A 190 -2.20 -14.55 0.48
C GLY A 190 -1.81 -15.64 -0.52
N ASN A 191 -1.63 -16.85 -0.01
CA ASN A 191 -1.22 -18.03 -0.78
C ASN A 191 -2.38 -19.00 -1.05
N GLU A 192 -3.59 -18.65 -0.65
CA GLU A 192 -4.78 -19.47 -0.85
C GLU A 192 -5.10 -19.55 -2.35
N LYS A 193 -5.62 -20.71 -2.78
CA LYS A 193 -6.05 -20.94 -4.17
C LYS A 193 -7.56 -20.80 -4.36
N GLU A 194 -8.28 -20.61 -3.28
CA GLU A 194 -9.74 -20.46 -3.24
C GLU A 194 -10.09 -19.21 -2.45
N TRP A 195 -11.06 -18.45 -2.95
CA TRP A 195 -11.62 -17.32 -2.24
C TRP A 195 -12.29 -17.78 -0.94
N LEU A 196 -12.15 -16.98 0.10
CA LEU A 196 -12.78 -17.20 1.41
C LEU A 196 -12.39 -18.56 2.06
N ALA A 197 -11.22 -19.10 1.71
CA ALA A 197 -10.69 -20.29 2.36
C ALA A 197 -10.66 -20.12 3.90
N PRO A 198 -10.81 -21.22 4.69
CA PRO A 198 -10.83 -21.12 6.14
C PRO A 198 -9.65 -20.34 6.71
N SER A 199 -9.90 -19.46 7.69
CA SER A 199 -8.87 -18.58 8.27
C SER A 199 -7.86 -19.31 9.16
N ASP A 200 -8.07 -20.58 9.52
CA ASP A 200 -7.20 -21.35 10.41
C ASP A 200 -5.75 -21.45 9.90
N GLY A 201 -5.56 -21.46 8.56
CA GLY A 201 -4.23 -21.44 7.95
C GLY A 201 -3.60 -20.06 7.84
N ARG A 202 -4.36 -18.98 8.01
CA ARG A 202 -3.96 -17.61 7.83
C ARG A 202 -3.91 -16.81 9.13
N TYR A 203 -4.97 -16.90 9.94
CA TYR A 203 -5.11 -16.16 11.19
C TYR A 203 -4.82 -17.03 12.43
N GLY A 204 -5.13 -18.31 12.40
CA GLY A 204 -4.97 -19.23 13.52
C GLY A 204 -6.07 -19.12 14.57
N ASP A 205 -5.71 -19.34 15.84
CA ASP A 205 -6.64 -19.40 16.97
C ASP A 205 -6.94 -17.99 17.50
N VAL A 206 -8.18 -17.53 17.36
CA VAL A 206 -8.64 -16.19 17.80
C VAL A 206 -8.51 -15.93 19.31
N THR A 207 -8.26 -16.98 20.11
CA THR A 207 -8.05 -16.87 21.57
C THR A 207 -6.59 -16.63 21.94
N LYS A 208 -5.68 -16.61 20.96
CA LYS A 208 -4.23 -16.42 21.12
C LYS A 208 -3.76 -15.16 20.43
N PRO A 209 -2.53 -14.70 20.71
CA PRO A 209 -1.91 -13.65 19.92
C PRO A 209 -2.00 -13.95 18.42
N SER A 210 -2.19 -12.91 17.62
CA SER A 210 -2.35 -13.03 16.17
C SER A 210 -1.22 -13.83 15.52
N THR A 211 -1.63 -14.73 14.62
CA THR A 211 -0.72 -15.49 13.75
C THR A 211 -0.90 -15.10 12.29
N LEU A 212 -1.66 -14.03 12.01
CA LEU A 212 -1.84 -13.52 10.66
C LEU A 212 -0.50 -13.09 10.08
N ASP A 213 -0.14 -13.65 8.92
CA ASP A 213 1.12 -13.36 8.24
C ASP A 213 1.25 -11.87 7.90
N ASN A 214 2.43 -11.31 8.06
CA ASN A 214 2.77 -10.05 7.43
C ASN A 214 2.99 -10.30 5.92
N PRO A 215 2.55 -9.36 5.07
CA PRO A 215 1.96 -8.04 5.38
C PRO A 215 0.43 -8.01 5.48
N LEU A 216 -0.25 -9.15 5.49
CA LEU A 216 -1.70 -9.24 5.35
C LEU A 216 -2.47 -8.48 6.44
N ALA A 217 -3.60 -7.86 6.06
CA ALA A 217 -4.56 -7.27 6.98
C ALA A 217 -5.83 -8.11 7.07
N ALA A 218 -6.46 -8.46 5.95
CA ALA A 218 -7.68 -9.26 5.94
C ALA A 218 -7.43 -10.72 6.37
N VAL A 219 -8.34 -11.26 7.16
CA VAL A 219 -8.24 -12.62 7.72
C VAL A 219 -8.47 -13.73 6.69
N GLN A 220 -9.13 -13.44 5.59
CA GLN A 220 -9.37 -14.37 4.47
C GLN A 220 -9.08 -13.66 3.15
N MET A 221 -8.50 -14.38 2.18
CA MET A 221 -8.32 -13.82 0.84
C MET A 221 -9.69 -13.65 0.16
N GLY A 222 -9.90 -12.48 -0.45
CA GLY A 222 -11.18 -12.14 -1.07
C GLY A 222 -12.12 -11.33 -0.17
N LEU A 223 -11.72 -11.05 1.08
CA LEU A 223 -12.37 -10.09 1.98
C LEU A 223 -11.56 -8.79 2.07
N ILE A 224 -12.27 -7.70 2.41
CA ILE A 224 -11.63 -6.43 2.74
C ILE A 224 -11.18 -6.42 4.20
N TYR A 225 -11.94 -7.04 5.13
CA TYR A 225 -11.61 -7.10 6.55
C TYR A 225 -12.03 -8.42 7.21
N VAL A 226 -13.28 -8.62 7.62
CA VAL A 226 -13.75 -9.82 8.32
C VAL A 226 -14.96 -10.45 7.62
N ASN A 227 -15.17 -11.74 7.86
CA ASN A 227 -16.33 -12.43 7.32
C ASN A 227 -17.62 -11.97 8.05
N PRO A 228 -18.62 -11.43 7.35
CA PRO A 228 -19.84 -10.89 7.96
C PRO A 228 -20.71 -11.96 8.64
N GLU A 229 -20.55 -13.22 8.29
CA GLU A 229 -21.22 -14.37 8.95
C GLU A 229 -20.48 -14.88 10.19
N GLY A 230 -19.38 -14.21 10.59
CA GLY A 230 -18.50 -14.62 11.67
C GLY A 230 -17.30 -15.45 11.22
N VAL A 231 -16.46 -15.82 12.15
CA VAL A 231 -15.19 -16.52 11.90
C VAL A 231 -15.43 -17.84 11.14
N ASN A 232 -14.88 -17.94 9.94
CA ASN A 232 -15.09 -19.08 9.03
C ASN A 232 -16.58 -19.38 8.74
N GLY A 233 -17.41 -18.34 8.66
CA GLY A 233 -18.85 -18.48 8.43
C GLY A 233 -19.63 -19.03 9.62
N LYS A 234 -19.06 -18.97 10.82
CA LYS A 234 -19.69 -19.42 12.07
C LYS A 234 -19.84 -18.23 13.01
N SER A 235 -21.07 -17.87 13.29
CA SER A 235 -21.37 -16.74 14.16
C SER A 235 -20.77 -16.91 15.56
N ASN A 236 -19.93 -15.98 15.93
CA ASN A 236 -19.38 -15.77 17.27
C ASN A 236 -18.90 -14.32 17.41
N PRO A 237 -19.77 -13.40 17.84
CA PRO A 237 -19.45 -11.98 17.88
C PRO A 237 -18.18 -11.59 18.67
N LEU A 238 -17.85 -12.32 19.75
CA LEU A 238 -16.61 -12.06 20.50
C LEU A 238 -15.35 -12.50 19.73
N ALA A 239 -15.42 -13.60 19.01
CA ALA A 239 -14.32 -14.02 18.13
C ALA A 239 -14.18 -13.06 16.93
N THR A 240 -15.31 -12.61 16.38
CA THR A 240 -15.34 -11.60 15.33
C THR A 240 -14.76 -10.26 15.80
N ALA A 241 -15.05 -9.82 17.04
CA ALA A 241 -14.45 -8.62 17.62
C ALA A 241 -12.90 -8.71 17.67
N ALA A 242 -12.36 -9.87 18.03
CA ALA A 242 -10.91 -10.08 18.04
C ALA A 242 -10.30 -9.97 16.64
N GLN A 243 -10.95 -10.54 15.61
CA GLN A 243 -10.52 -10.41 14.22
C GLN A 243 -10.67 -8.99 13.70
N MET A 244 -11.76 -8.28 14.02
CA MET A 244 -11.95 -6.87 13.66
C MET A 244 -10.82 -6.02 14.21
N ARG A 245 -10.51 -6.15 15.49
CA ARG A 245 -9.43 -5.38 16.13
C ARG A 245 -8.09 -5.61 15.44
N GLU A 246 -7.74 -6.85 15.15
CA GLU A 246 -6.51 -7.20 14.43
C GLU A 246 -6.49 -6.59 13.03
N THR A 247 -7.55 -6.78 12.25
CA THR A 247 -7.64 -6.32 10.86
C THR A 247 -7.60 -4.80 10.78
N PHE A 248 -8.41 -4.12 11.59
CA PHE A 248 -8.48 -2.65 11.59
C PHE A 248 -7.18 -2.03 12.09
N ALA A 249 -6.52 -2.60 13.12
CA ALA A 249 -5.19 -2.16 13.56
C ALA A 249 -4.15 -2.27 12.43
N ARG A 250 -4.17 -3.38 11.67
CA ARG A 250 -3.29 -3.55 10.49
C ARG A 250 -3.64 -2.61 9.34
N MET A 251 -4.86 -2.10 9.32
CA MET A 251 -5.29 -1.02 8.43
C MET A 251 -4.99 0.38 8.99
N GLY A 252 -4.40 0.48 10.18
CA GLY A 252 -4.02 1.73 10.83
C GLY A 252 -5.14 2.40 11.63
N MET A 253 -6.19 1.66 12.03
CA MET A 253 -7.33 2.15 12.78
C MET A 253 -7.29 1.65 14.22
N ASP A 254 -7.61 2.51 15.17
CA ASP A 254 -7.82 2.16 16.57
C ASP A 254 -9.25 1.63 16.85
N ASP A 255 -9.57 1.33 18.11
CA ASP A 255 -10.87 0.81 18.49
C ASP A 255 -12.00 1.82 18.29
N GLU A 256 -11.75 3.12 18.51
CA GLU A 256 -12.74 4.18 18.28
C GLU A 256 -13.03 4.38 16.79
N GLU A 257 -11.97 4.44 15.97
CA GLU A 257 -12.08 4.51 14.52
C GLU A 257 -12.77 3.26 13.95
N THR A 258 -12.49 2.07 14.51
CA THR A 258 -13.12 0.80 14.12
C THR A 258 -14.63 0.81 14.35
N VAL A 259 -15.06 1.23 15.55
CA VAL A 259 -16.49 1.35 15.88
C VAL A 259 -17.17 2.41 15.01
N ALA A 260 -16.54 3.59 14.88
CA ALA A 260 -17.06 4.67 14.06
C ALA A 260 -17.26 4.24 12.60
N LEU A 261 -16.23 3.62 11.99
CA LEU A 261 -16.29 3.18 10.59
C LEU A 261 -17.28 2.07 10.37
N THR A 262 -17.37 1.08 11.25
CA THR A 262 -18.34 -0.02 11.13
C THR A 262 -19.78 0.51 11.24
N ALA A 263 -20.08 1.25 12.31
CA ALA A 263 -21.42 1.81 12.52
C ALA A 263 -21.81 2.83 11.45
N GLY A 264 -20.90 3.73 11.07
CA GLY A 264 -21.14 4.74 10.05
C GLY A 264 -21.29 4.15 8.65
N GLY A 265 -20.54 3.08 8.34
CA GLY A 265 -20.70 2.32 7.09
C GLY A 265 -22.10 1.70 6.98
N HIS A 266 -22.59 1.16 8.10
CA HIS A 266 -23.88 0.48 8.17
C HIS A 266 -25.06 1.41 8.50
N THR A 267 -24.83 2.69 8.76
CA THR A 267 -25.90 3.69 8.90
C THR A 267 -26.66 3.90 7.58
N ILE A 268 -25.98 3.74 6.43
CA ILE A 268 -26.57 3.92 5.10
C ILE A 268 -26.46 2.65 4.26
N GLY A 269 -27.43 2.47 3.34
CA GLY A 269 -27.45 1.35 2.42
C GLY A 269 -28.04 0.05 3.00
N LYS A 270 -27.84 -1.02 2.27
CA LYS A 270 -28.23 -2.39 2.65
C LYS A 270 -27.31 -3.42 2.03
N THR A 271 -27.39 -4.66 2.54
CA THR A 271 -26.91 -5.83 1.82
C THR A 271 -28.00 -6.47 0.97
N HIS A 272 -27.58 -7.28 -0.03
CA HIS A 272 -28.48 -7.97 -0.94
C HIS A 272 -28.22 -9.48 -0.91
N GLY A 273 -29.23 -10.23 -0.53
CA GLY A 273 -29.20 -11.68 -0.41
C GLY A 273 -30.56 -12.31 -0.66
N ASN A 274 -31.40 -11.69 -1.51
CA ASN A 274 -32.74 -12.16 -1.83
C ASN A 274 -32.75 -13.18 -2.99
N GLY A 275 -31.76 -14.05 -3.06
CA GLY A 275 -31.67 -15.07 -4.09
C GLY A 275 -30.49 -16.02 -3.89
N ASP A 276 -30.51 -17.14 -4.61
CA ASP A 276 -29.46 -18.15 -4.56
C ASP A 276 -28.23 -17.65 -5.31
N PRO A 277 -27.05 -17.54 -4.66
CA PRO A 277 -25.79 -17.16 -5.33
C PRO A 277 -25.41 -18.05 -6.51
N ALA A 278 -25.91 -19.30 -6.59
CA ALA A 278 -25.69 -20.19 -7.71
C ALA A 278 -26.28 -19.68 -9.05
N ASN A 279 -27.15 -18.67 -9.00
CA ASN A 279 -27.70 -18.04 -10.21
C ASN A 279 -26.84 -16.87 -10.72
N LEU A 280 -25.74 -16.51 -10.04
CA LEU A 280 -24.85 -15.47 -10.50
C LEU A 280 -23.95 -15.96 -11.66
N SER A 281 -23.71 -15.08 -12.63
CA SER A 281 -22.63 -15.27 -13.60
C SER A 281 -21.27 -15.23 -12.90
N PRO A 282 -20.17 -15.63 -13.57
CA PRO A 282 -18.83 -15.42 -13.06
C PRO A 282 -18.55 -13.95 -12.69
N ASP A 283 -17.47 -13.75 -11.95
CA ASP A 283 -16.93 -12.43 -11.65
C ASP A 283 -16.43 -11.70 -12.91
N PRO A 284 -16.06 -10.42 -12.84
CA PRO A 284 -15.68 -9.61 -14.00
C PRO A 284 -14.51 -10.17 -14.83
N GLU A 285 -13.52 -10.83 -14.20
CA GLU A 285 -12.38 -11.38 -14.93
C GLU A 285 -12.71 -12.66 -15.70
N ASP A 286 -13.61 -13.50 -15.15
CA ASP A 286 -14.04 -14.76 -15.76
C ASP A 286 -15.32 -14.60 -16.62
N ALA A 287 -15.99 -13.46 -16.59
CA ALA A 287 -17.19 -13.20 -17.37
C ALA A 287 -16.87 -13.10 -18.87
N GLY A 288 -17.80 -13.57 -19.71
CA GLY A 288 -17.65 -13.46 -21.16
C GLY A 288 -17.67 -12.00 -21.65
N PRO A 289 -17.11 -11.72 -22.85
CA PRO A 289 -17.02 -10.36 -23.39
C PRO A 289 -18.38 -9.71 -23.63
N GLU A 290 -19.45 -10.49 -23.76
CA GLU A 290 -20.82 -10.01 -23.87
C GLU A 290 -21.32 -9.29 -22.62
N TYR A 291 -20.70 -9.51 -21.46
CA TYR A 291 -21.01 -8.80 -20.21
C TYR A 291 -20.30 -7.44 -20.10
N GLN A 292 -19.49 -7.05 -21.08
CA GLN A 292 -18.88 -5.71 -21.17
C GLN A 292 -17.98 -5.34 -19.97
N GLY A 293 -17.33 -6.35 -19.36
CA GLY A 293 -16.48 -6.18 -18.17
C GLY A 293 -17.27 -6.05 -16.87
N LEU A 294 -18.56 -6.44 -16.86
CA LEU A 294 -19.36 -6.62 -15.66
C LEU A 294 -19.45 -8.09 -15.31
N GLY A 295 -19.47 -8.41 -14.03
CA GLY A 295 -19.66 -9.76 -13.52
C GLY A 295 -20.91 -9.89 -12.65
N TRP A 296 -21.09 -11.05 -12.02
CA TRP A 296 -22.14 -11.34 -11.05
C TRP A 296 -23.56 -10.97 -11.50
N MET A 297 -23.83 -11.18 -12.78
CA MET A 297 -25.18 -10.96 -13.31
C MET A 297 -26.11 -12.06 -12.83
N ASN A 298 -27.19 -11.71 -12.14
CA ASN A 298 -28.16 -12.69 -11.68
C ASN A 298 -29.08 -13.09 -12.83
N THR A 299 -29.14 -14.38 -13.10
CA THR A 299 -29.98 -14.94 -14.17
C THR A 299 -31.42 -15.21 -13.72
N LYS A 300 -31.74 -15.03 -12.44
CA LYS A 300 -33.06 -15.26 -11.87
C LYS A 300 -33.79 -13.94 -11.58
N GLY A 301 -35.10 -13.93 -11.77
CA GLY A 301 -35.90 -12.73 -11.61
C GLY A 301 -35.48 -11.63 -12.61
N ARG A 302 -35.47 -10.39 -12.13
CA ARG A 302 -34.95 -9.25 -12.93
C ARG A 302 -33.43 -9.13 -12.87
N GLY A 303 -32.77 -9.82 -11.93
CA GLY A 303 -31.33 -9.75 -11.71
C GLY A 303 -30.82 -8.44 -11.10
N ILE A 304 -31.71 -7.46 -10.91
CA ILE A 304 -31.43 -6.11 -10.42
C ILE A 304 -32.45 -5.68 -9.37
N GLY A 305 -32.21 -4.59 -8.65
CA GLY A 305 -33.08 -4.10 -7.61
C GLY A 305 -33.25 -5.12 -6.49
N ARG A 306 -34.48 -5.51 -6.17
CA ARG A 306 -34.81 -6.52 -5.16
C ARG A 306 -34.14 -7.89 -5.41
N ASP A 307 -33.92 -8.25 -6.67
CA ASP A 307 -33.32 -9.53 -7.05
C ASP A 307 -31.77 -9.52 -7.05
N THR A 308 -31.15 -8.42 -6.64
CA THR A 308 -29.68 -8.33 -6.52
C THR A 308 -29.16 -9.27 -5.44
N VAL A 309 -27.98 -9.88 -5.70
CA VAL A 309 -27.25 -10.69 -4.71
C VAL A 309 -25.84 -10.11 -4.56
N VAL A 310 -25.39 -9.90 -3.32
CA VAL A 310 -24.03 -9.45 -2.97
C VAL A 310 -23.36 -10.47 -2.06
N SER A 311 -23.39 -10.27 -0.74
CA SER A 311 -22.78 -11.17 0.25
C SER A 311 -23.63 -12.36 0.64
N GLY A 312 -24.88 -12.38 0.19
CA GLY A 312 -25.89 -13.35 0.62
C GLY A 312 -26.65 -12.95 1.89
N LEU A 313 -26.20 -11.96 2.67
CA LEU A 313 -27.00 -11.35 3.72
C LEU A 313 -28.04 -10.43 3.09
N GLU A 314 -29.23 -10.33 3.69
CA GLU A 314 -30.35 -9.54 3.15
C GLU A 314 -30.88 -8.56 4.18
N GLY A 315 -30.93 -7.28 3.85
CA GLY A 315 -31.60 -6.27 4.63
C GLY A 315 -30.79 -4.99 4.85
N ALA A 316 -31.46 -4.00 5.41
CA ALA A 316 -30.87 -2.75 5.88
C ALA A 316 -30.62 -2.84 7.40
N TRP A 317 -29.72 -2.00 7.91
CA TRP A 317 -29.40 -1.93 9.33
C TRP A 317 -30.30 -0.94 10.10
N THR A 318 -30.84 0.04 9.37
CA THR A 318 -31.58 1.17 9.94
C THR A 318 -32.94 1.33 9.28
N THR A 319 -33.82 2.10 9.92
CA THR A 319 -35.14 2.42 9.38
C THR A 319 -35.07 3.39 8.18
N GLU A 320 -34.06 4.28 8.18
CA GLU A 320 -33.85 5.32 7.17
C GLU A 320 -32.48 5.15 6.45
N PRO A 321 -32.31 4.13 5.58
CA PRO A 321 -31.01 3.71 5.07
C PRO A 321 -30.34 4.70 4.07
N THR A 322 -30.93 5.83 3.82
CA THR A 322 -30.38 6.88 2.95
C THR A 322 -29.99 8.15 3.71
N LYS A 323 -30.11 8.12 5.04
CA LYS A 323 -29.82 9.28 5.90
C LYS A 323 -28.70 8.99 6.88
N TRP A 324 -27.90 10.02 7.16
CA TRP A 324 -26.95 10.02 8.24
C TRP A 324 -27.65 10.41 9.53
N ASP A 325 -27.85 9.45 10.43
CA ASP A 325 -28.48 9.64 11.73
C ASP A 325 -27.90 8.64 12.76
N ASN A 326 -28.48 8.61 13.97
CA ASN A 326 -28.06 7.68 15.01
C ASN A 326 -28.80 6.34 15.00
N GLY A 327 -29.58 6.08 13.94
CA GLY A 327 -30.47 4.92 13.84
C GLY A 327 -29.77 3.57 13.95
N PHE A 328 -28.49 3.48 13.55
CA PHE A 328 -27.73 2.23 13.69
C PHE A 328 -27.56 1.82 15.17
N PHE A 329 -27.06 2.71 16.02
CA PHE A 329 -26.88 2.41 17.45
C PHE A 329 -28.21 2.25 18.18
N GLU A 330 -29.21 3.07 17.84
CA GLU A 330 -30.54 2.93 18.40
C GLU A 330 -31.11 1.55 18.09
N MET A 331 -31.01 1.09 16.85
CA MET A 331 -31.48 -0.24 16.43
C MET A 331 -30.72 -1.36 17.14
N LEU A 332 -29.38 -1.26 17.16
CA LEU A 332 -28.51 -2.27 17.77
C LEU A 332 -28.83 -2.47 19.26
N PHE A 333 -29.03 -1.41 20.04
CA PHE A 333 -29.21 -1.50 21.50
C PHE A 333 -30.67 -1.62 21.95
N LYS A 334 -31.61 -1.12 21.15
CA LYS A 334 -33.07 -1.17 21.48
C LYS A 334 -33.64 -2.60 21.46
N HIS A 335 -33.10 -3.46 20.60
CA HIS A 335 -33.65 -4.78 20.34
C HIS A 335 -32.79 -5.92 20.88
N GLU A 336 -33.42 -7.04 21.18
CA GLU A 336 -32.80 -8.34 21.35
C GLU A 336 -32.76 -9.06 20.00
N TRP A 337 -31.68 -9.72 19.71
CA TRP A 337 -31.36 -10.28 18.40
C TRP A 337 -31.28 -11.80 18.43
N HIS A 338 -31.63 -12.47 17.36
CA HIS A 338 -31.46 -13.89 17.16
C HIS A 338 -30.93 -14.21 15.76
N LEU A 339 -30.17 -15.29 15.68
CA LEU A 339 -29.56 -15.72 14.43
C LEU A 339 -30.58 -16.38 13.52
N VAL A 340 -30.63 -15.95 12.26
CA VAL A 340 -31.51 -16.48 11.22
C VAL A 340 -30.72 -16.78 9.95
N LYS A 341 -31.41 -17.39 8.95
CA LYS A 341 -30.88 -17.52 7.59
C LYS A 341 -31.58 -16.53 6.67
N SER A 342 -30.76 -15.83 5.85
CA SER A 342 -31.26 -15.01 4.75
C SER A 342 -31.92 -15.88 3.66
N PRO A 343 -32.65 -15.31 2.69
CA PRO A 343 -33.16 -16.05 1.53
C PRO A 343 -32.05 -16.74 0.71
N ALA A 344 -30.83 -16.19 0.69
CA ALA A 344 -29.65 -16.79 0.05
C ALA A 344 -28.98 -17.87 0.91
N GLY A 345 -29.40 -18.06 2.16
CA GLY A 345 -28.86 -19.07 3.08
C GLY A 345 -27.73 -18.60 4.00
N ALA A 346 -27.31 -17.31 3.90
CA ALA A 346 -26.30 -16.73 4.78
C ALA A 346 -26.84 -16.53 6.21
N SER A 347 -25.94 -16.58 7.20
CA SER A 347 -26.28 -16.34 8.62
C SER A 347 -26.30 -14.82 8.89
N GLN A 348 -27.39 -14.35 9.48
CA GLN A 348 -27.53 -12.95 9.89
C GLN A 348 -28.34 -12.85 11.18
N TRP A 349 -28.30 -11.70 11.83
CA TRP A 349 -29.08 -11.44 13.03
C TRP A 349 -30.28 -10.57 12.71
N GLU A 350 -31.46 -10.96 13.22
CA GLU A 350 -32.70 -10.19 13.14
C GLU A 350 -33.24 -9.91 14.54
N PRO A 351 -34.03 -8.82 14.74
CA PRO A 351 -34.64 -8.54 16.03
C PRO A 351 -35.72 -9.60 16.34
N ILE A 352 -35.75 -10.10 17.61
CA ILE A 352 -36.75 -11.05 18.08
C ILE A 352 -38.14 -10.43 17.96
N SER A 353 -38.27 -9.13 18.20
CA SER A 353 -39.49 -8.36 18.02
C SER A 353 -39.17 -6.91 17.65
N ILE A 354 -39.93 -6.37 16.72
CA ILE A 354 -39.81 -5.00 16.25
C ILE A 354 -41.17 -4.45 15.86
N ALA A 355 -41.45 -3.18 16.21
CA ALA A 355 -42.67 -2.52 15.80
C ALA A 355 -42.63 -2.23 14.29
N GLU A 356 -43.79 -2.31 13.64
CA GLU A 356 -43.89 -2.18 12.18
C GLU A 356 -43.34 -0.87 11.66
N GLN A 357 -43.54 0.24 12.39
CA GLN A 357 -43.02 1.56 12.01
C GLN A 357 -41.48 1.67 12.09
N ASP A 358 -40.83 0.81 12.88
CA ASP A 358 -39.38 0.82 13.04
C ASP A 358 -38.65 0.00 11.95
N LYS A 359 -39.38 -0.76 11.15
CA LYS A 359 -38.83 -1.55 10.05
C LYS A 359 -38.55 -0.68 8.82
N PRO A 360 -37.42 -0.87 8.12
CA PRO A 360 -37.16 -0.26 6.82
C PRO A 360 -38.20 -0.71 5.79
N VAL A 361 -38.49 0.15 4.82
CA VAL A 361 -39.35 -0.21 3.67
C VAL A 361 -38.53 -0.98 2.64
N ASP A 362 -39.21 -1.76 1.81
CA ASP A 362 -38.57 -2.45 0.68
C ASP A 362 -38.04 -1.45 -0.37
N VAL A 363 -36.98 -1.81 -1.07
CA VAL A 363 -36.29 -0.93 -2.04
C VAL A 363 -37.14 -0.55 -3.26
N GLU A 364 -38.14 -1.37 -3.62
CA GLU A 364 -39.02 -1.19 -4.80
C GLU A 364 -40.47 -0.91 -4.42
N ASP A 365 -40.94 -1.39 -3.27
CA ASP A 365 -42.31 -1.26 -2.84
C ASP A 365 -42.42 -0.69 -1.41
N PRO A 366 -42.67 0.61 -1.25
CA PRO A 366 -42.76 1.25 0.06
C PRO A 366 -43.95 0.79 0.93
N SER A 367 -44.87 -0.01 0.39
CA SER A 367 -45.93 -0.63 1.17
C SER A 367 -45.48 -1.88 1.93
N ILE A 368 -44.32 -2.45 1.58
CA ILE A 368 -43.73 -3.60 2.22
C ILE A 368 -42.66 -3.12 3.21
N ARG A 369 -42.69 -3.70 4.43
CA ARG A 369 -41.67 -3.45 5.44
C ARG A 369 -40.95 -4.74 5.75
N LEU A 370 -39.61 -4.67 5.87
CA LEU A 370 -38.71 -5.79 6.07
C LEU A 370 -38.06 -5.68 7.45
N ASN A 371 -37.67 -6.80 8.03
CA ASN A 371 -36.86 -6.75 9.25
C ASN A 371 -35.50 -6.12 8.95
N PRO A 372 -35.02 -5.24 9.83
CA PRO A 372 -33.61 -4.84 9.79
C PRO A 372 -32.72 -6.03 10.18
N MET A 373 -31.45 -5.96 9.79
CA MET A 373 -30.50 -7.02 10.08
C MET A 373 -29.21 -6.46 10.70
N MET A 374 -28.49 -7.34 11.39
CA MET A 374 -27.12 -7.11 11.84
C MET A 374 -26.21 -8.24 11.37
N THR A 375 -24.97 -7.90 11.06
CA THR A 375 -23.89 -8.85 10.83
C THR A 375 -23.28 -9.32 12.15
N ASP A 376 -22.40 -10.33 12.10
CA ASP A 376 -21.66 -10.75 13.28
C ASP A 376 -20.70 -9.64 13.78
N ALA A 377 -20.19 -8.80 12.87
CA ALA A 377 -19.39 -7.63 13.20
C ALA A 377 -20.19 -6.55 13.95
N ASP A 378 -21.45 -6.31 13.57
CA ASP A 378 -22.33 -5.36 14.28
C ASP A 378 -22.63 -5.86 15.70
N MET A 379 -22.89 -7.15 15.82
CA MET A 379 -23.10 -7.77 17.14
C MET A 379 -21.86 -7.72 18.01
N ALA A 380 -20.66 -7.73 17.42
CA ALA A 380 -19.40 -7.51 18.14
C ALA A 380 -19.37 -6.14 18.83
N LEU A 381 -19.92 -5.08 18.18
CA LEU A 381 -20.03 -3.73 18.79
C LEU A 381 -20.94 -3.71 20.03
N LYS A 382 -21.90 -4.63 20.12
CA LYS A 382 -22.81 -4.76 21.27
C LYS A 382 -22.19 -5.58 22.41
N VAL A 383 -21.37 -6.61 22.11
CA VAL A 383 -20.96 -7.62 23.10
C VAL A 383 -19.51 -7.48 23.56
N ASP A 384 -18.58 -6.97 22.73
CA ASP A 384 -17.20 -6.73 23.18
C ASP A 384 -17.18 -5.54 24.15
N PRO A 385 -16.57 -5.67 25.35
CA PRO A 385 -16.66 -4.63 26.38
C PRO A 385 -16.09 -3.26 25.95
N ILE A 386 -15.02 -3.26 25.13
CA ILE A 386 -14.39 -2.01 24.66
C ILE A 386 -15.25 -1.37 23.59
N TYR A 387 -15.61 -2.12 22.57
CA TYR A 387 -16.48 -1.63 21.50
C TYR A 387 -17.83 -1.16 22.02
N ARG A 388 -18.42 -1.89 22.97
CA ARG A 388 -19.67 -1.53 23.61
C ARG A 388 -19.61 -0.17 24.29
N ALA A 389 -18.56 0.07 25.07
CA ALA A 389 -18.40 1.36 25.77
C ALA A 389 -18.32 2.53 24.79
N ILE A 390 -17.63 2.36 23.65
CA ILE A 390 -17.54 3.37 22.58
C ILE A 390 -18.92 3.52 21.91
N SER A 391 -19.58 2.42 21.57
CA SER A 391 -20.89 2.41 20.92
C SER A 391 -21.98 3.07 21.77
N GLU A 392 -22.01 2.80 23.10
CA GLU A 392 -22.93 3.45 24.03
C GLU A 392 -22.65 4.96 24.16
N ARG A 393 -21.40 5.38 24.12
CA ARG A 393 -21.03 6.81 24.08
C ARG A 393 -21.56 7.46 22.79
N PHE A 394 -21.33 6.86 21.62
CA PHE A 394 -21.79 7.37 20.34
C PHE A 394 -23.32 7.37 20.22
N MET A 395 -24.00 6.38 20.78
CA MET A 395 -25.46 6.37 20.84
C MET A 395 -26.01 7.58 21.63
N ASN A 396 -25.32 7.98 22.70
CA ASN A 396 -25.74 9.09 23.55
C ASN A 396 -25.22 10.46 23.10
N ASP A 397 -24.25 10.51 22.19
CA ASP A 397 -23.63 11.73 21.66
C ASP A 397 -23.43 11.60 20.15
N PHE A 398 -24.46 11.99 19.39
CA PHE A 398 -24.45 11.92 17.94
C PHE A 398 -23.43 12.84 17.29
N ASP A 399 -23.11 13.98 17.89
CA ASP A 399 -22.10 14.90 17.38
C ASP A 399 -20.69 14.26 17.51
N ALA A 400 -20.41 13.62 18.65
CA ALA A 400 -19.18 12.86 18.82
C ALA A 400 -19.06 11.70 17.83
N PHE A 401 -20.14 10.95 17.56
CA PHE A 401 -20.15 9.92 16.52
C PHE A 401 -19.85 10.49 15.13
N SER A 402 -20.52 11.58 14.80
CA SER A 402 -20.38 12.22 13.46
C SER A 402 -18.95 12.74 13.24
N ASP A 403 -18.34 13.38 14.25
CA ASP A 403 -16.93 13.85 14.17
C ASP A 403 -15.95 12.68 14.07
N ALA A 404 -16.13 11.66 14.93
CA ALA A 404 -15.27 10.46 14.90
C ALA A 404 -15.33 9.74 13.54
N PHE A 405 -16.53 9.55 13.00
CA PHE A 405 -16.69 8.94 11.68
C PHE A 405 -16.08 9.83 10.57
N ALA A 406 -16.37 11.13 10.57
CA ALA A 406 -15.85 12.03 9.53
C ALA A 406 -14.30 12.03 9.48
N ARG A 407 -13.64 12.01 10.66
CA ARG A 407 -12.18 11.91 10.77
C ARG A 407 -11.66 10.54 10.37
N ALA A 408 -12.29 9.47 10.81
CA ALA A 408 -11.91 8.09 10.45
C ALA A 408 -12.11 7.83 8.95
N TRP A 409 -13.19 8.33 8.35
CA TRP A 409 -13.43 8.27 6.91
C TRP A 409 -12.37 9.03 6.10
N PHE A 410 -11.97 10.21 6.57
CA PHE A 410 -10.90 10.96 5.96
C PHE A 410 -9.57 10.18 6.05
N LYS A 411 -9.23 9.64 7.23
CA LYS A 411 -8.04 8.80 7.41
C LYS A 411 -8.10 7.57 6.50
N LEU A 412 -9.21 6.84 6.46
CA LEU A 412 -9.42 5.67 5.61
C LEU A 412 -9.08 5.95 4.15
N THR A 413 -9.53 7.08 3.63
CA THR A 413 -9.40 7.44 2.21
C THR A 413 -8.12 8.19 1.86
N HIS A 414 -7.31 8.65 2.86
CA HIS A 414 -6.12 9.50 2.61
C HIS A 414 -4.82 8.98 3.23
N ARG A 415 -4.84 7.96 4.11
CA ARG A 415 -3.64 7.45 4.80
C ARG A 415 -2.56 6.89 3.86
N ASP A 416 -2.94 6.50 2.65
CA ASP A 416 -2.07 5.99 1.58
C ASP A 416 -1.61 7.07 0.58
N MET A 417 -1.91 8.34 0.87
CA MET A 417 -1.50 9.47 0.03
C MET A 417 -0.20 10.15 0.46
N GLY A 418 0.35 9.76 1.61
CA GLY A 418 1.52 10.42 2.20
C GLY A 418 1.20 11.74 2.90
N PRO A 419 2.18 12.63 3.05
CA PRO A 419 2.03 13.86 3.81
C PRO A 419 1.13 14.89 3.10
N LYS A 420 0.60 15.81 3.90
CA LYS A 420 -0.31 16.89 3.45
C LYS A 420 0.24 17.72 2.28
N THR A 421 1.57 17.81 2.11
CA THR A 421 2.20 18.49 0.97
C THR A 421 1.87 17.88 -0.39
N ARG A 422 1.33 16.67 -0.42
CA ARG A 422 0.81 16.02 -1.63
C ARG A 422 -0.66 16.34 -1.92
N TYR A 423 -1.37 16.94 -0.97
CA TYR A 423 -2.80 17.17 -1.06
C TYR A 423 -3.12 18.37 -1.95
N ILE A 424 -4.08 18.21 -2.84
CA ILE A 424 -4.52 19.23 -3.80
C ILE A 424 -6.04 19.43 -3.65
N GLY A 425 -6.50 20.66 -3.80
CA GLY A 425 -7.92 20.99 -3.84
C GLY A 425 -8.36 21.92 -2.72
N PRO A 426 -9.55 22.52 -2.90
CA PRO A 426 -10.05 23.56 -1.99
C PRO A 426 -10.53 23.01 -0.65
N ASP A 427 -10.88 21.73 -0.57
CA ASP A 427 -11.43 21.08 0.64
C ASP A 427 -10.37 20.29 1.41
N ALA A 428 -9.10 20.37 1.01
CA ALA A 428 -8.02 19.73 1.75
C ALA A 428 -7.92 20.35 3.16
N PRO A 429 -8.03 19.54 4.25
CA PRO A 429 -7.96 20.04 5.61
C PRO A 429 -6.63 20.76 5.89
N THR A 430 -6.69 21.85 6.63
CA THR A 430 -5.50 22.60 7.05
C THR A 430 -4.88 22.07 8.33
N GLU A 431 -5.64 21.30 9.12
CA GLU A 431 -5.19 20.64 10.34
C GLU A 431 -4.09 19.64 10.01
N ASP A 432 -3.01 19.60 10.82
CA ASP A 432 -1.98 18.57 10.76
C ASP A 432 -2.42 17.36 11.60
N LEU A 433 -2.65 16.25 10.95
CA LEU A 433 -3.00 15.00 11.62
C LEU A 433 -1.72 14.17 11.81
N ILE A 434 -1.55 13.57 12.99
CA ILE A 434 -0.27 12.92 13.34
C ILE A 434 0.09 11.76 12.39
N TRP A 435 -0.90 11.02 11.91
CA TRP A 435 -0.71 9.92 10.97
C TRP A 435 -0.27 10.34 9.55
N GLN A 436 -0.26 11.65 9.25
CA GLN A 436 0.27 12.22 8.01
C GLN A 436 1.77 12.46 8.07
N ASP A 437 2.45 12.09 9.17
CA ASP A 437 3.87 12.31 9.41
C ASP A 437 4.29 13.78 9.19
N PRO A 438 3.64 14.76 9.85
CA PRO A 438 3.86 16.17 9.58
C PRO A 438 5.31 16.59 9.79
N VAL A 439 5.84 17.40 8.86
CA VAL A 439 7.19 17.96 8.93
C VAL A 439 7.10 19.46 8.70
N PRO A 440 7.72 20.31 9.53
CA PRO A 440 7.76 21.74 9.28
C PRO A 440 8.59 22.03 8.02
N ALA A 441 8.28 23.14 7.34
CA ALA A 441 9.07 23.58 6.19
C ALA A 441 10.51 23.89 6.62
N GLY A 442 11.48 23.40 5.87
CA GLY A 442 12.88 23.70 6.07
C GLY A 442 13.29 25.05 5.48
N ARG A 443 14.40 25.57 5.92
CA ARG A 443 15.03 26.78 5.34
C ARG A 443 15.82 26.42 4.08
N THR A 444 15.93 27.36 3.16
CA THR A 444 16.71 27.23 1.94
C THR A 444 17.77 28.33 1.77
N ASP A 445 17.82 29.30 2.71
CA ASP A 445 18.59 30.52 2.64
C ASP A 445 19.94 30.47 3.38
N TYR A 446 20.53 29.28 3.52
CA TYR A 446 21.84 29.08 4.11
C TYR A 446 22.93 28.81 3.03
N ASP A 447 24.20 29.01 3.39
CA ASP A 447 25.32 28.77 2.47
C ASP A 447 25.69 27.27 2.41
N VAL A 448 25.24 26.60 1.35
CA VAL A 448 25.50 25.19 1.09
C VAL A 448 27.01 24.89 0.97
N LYS A 449 27.81 25.84 0.42
CA LYS A 449 29.26 25.63 0.27
C LYS A 449 30.00 25.69 1.60
N ASP A 450 29.63 26.64 2.47
CA ASP A 450 30.15 26.73 3.83
C ASP A 450 29.77 25.50 4.65
N LEU A 451 28.51 25.07 4.53
CA LEU A 451 28.02 23.86 5.19
C LEU A 451 28.84 22.61 4.77
N LYS A 452 29.04 22.44 3.47
CA LYS A 452 29.83 21.35 2.92
C LYS A 452 31.30 21.40 3.37
N ALA A 453 31.87 22.59 3.48
CA ALA A 453 33.23 22.77 4.01
C ALA A 453 33.34 22.35 5.48
N LYS A 454 32.32 22.65 6.31
CA LYS A 454 32.25 22.19 7.70
C LYS A 454 32.13 20.67 7.81
N ILE A 455 31.34 20.06 6.95
CA ILE A 455 31.23 18.58 6.84
C ILE A 455 32.60 17.98 6.46
N ALA A 456 33.31 18.57 5.51
CA ALA A 456 34.60 18.09 5.06
C ALA A 456 35.68 18.00 6.16
N VAL A 457 35.62 18.87 7.16
CA VAL A 457 36.58 18.88 8.29
C VAL A 457 36.01 18.21 9.55
N SER A 458 34.87 17.56 9.47
CA SER A 458 34.17 16.93 10.62
C SER A 458 34.93 15.72 11.19
N GLY A 459 35.84 15.12 10.44
CA GLY A 459 36.54 13.91 10.82
C GLY A 459 35.74 12.62 10.66
N LEU A 460 34.51 12.67 10.16
CA LEU A 460 33.70 11.50 9.88
C LEU A 460 34.21 10.79 8.61
N SER A 461 34.17 9.46 8.61
CA SER A 461 34.55 8.65 7.47
C SER A 461 33.52 8.72 6.33
N VAL A 462 33.95 8.47 5.10
CA VAL A 462 33.04 8.36 3.94
C VAL A 462 31.91 7.35 4.24
N SER A 463 32.27 6.20 4.82
CA SER A 463 31.28 5.17 5.18
C SER A 463 30.28 5.67 6.23
N ASP A 464 30.70 6.41 7.25
CA ASP A 464 29.79 7.00 8.25
C ASP A 464 28.79 7.96 7.62
N LEU A 465 29.29 8.86 6.75
CA LEU A 465 28.46 9.86 6.08
C LEU A 465 27.41 9.22 5.16
N VAL A 466 27.87 8.30 4.30
CA VAL A 466 27.00 7.62 3.32
C VAL A 466 25.99 6.72 4.04
N SER A 467 26.43 5.92 5.02
CA SER A 467 25.52 5.03 5.75
C SER A 467 24.46 5.79 6.54
N THR A 468 24.79 6.93 7.14
CA THR A 468 23.79 7.72 7.92
C THR A 468 22.75 8.35 7.01
N ALA A 469 23.14 8.91 5.87
CA ALA A 469 22.20 9.43 4.89
C ALA A 469 21.31 8.32 4.30
N TRP A 470 21.89 7.17 3.98
CA TRP A 470 21.17 6.00 3.52
C TRP A 470 20.15 5.52 4.55
N ASP A 471 20.54 5.34 5.81
CA ASP A 471 19.67 4.89 6.89
C ASP A 471 18.51 5.86 7.15
N SER A 472 18.72 7.16 6.94
CA SER A 472 17.67 8.16 7.00
C SER A 472 16.66 8.03 5.86
N ALA A 473 17.14 7.84 4.62
CA ALA A 473 16.33 7.85 3.42
C ALA A 473 15.64 6.52 3.09
N ARG A 474 16.29 5.39 3.42
CA ARG A 474 15.82 4.04 3.04
C ARG A 474 14.50 3.60 3.65
N THR A 475 13.95 4.36 4.60
CA THR A 475 12.63 4.11 5.19
C THR A 475 11.48 4.47 4.25
N TYR A 476 11.75 5.24 3.19
CA TYR A 476 10.74 5.65 2.24
C TYR A 476 10.03 4.46 1.59
N ARG A 477 8.71 4.58 1.45
CA ARG A 477 7.83 3.64 0.75
C ARG A 477 7.00 4.39 -0.29
N GLY A 478 7.18 4.04 -1.56
CA GLY A 478 6.38 4.58 -2.66
C GLY A 478 4.93 4.08 -2.67
N SER A 479 4.63 3.03 -1.89
CA SER A 479 3.29 2.46 -1.76
C SER A 479 2.30 3.38 -1.02
N ASP A 480 2.78 4.12 -0.01
CA ASP A 480 1.98 5.06 0.78
C ASP A 480 2.67 6.40 1.01
N PHE A 481 3.81 6.61 0.39
CA PHE A 481 4.60 7.85 0.44
C PHE A 481 5.08 8.24 1.86
N ARG A 482 5.22 7.27 2.75
CA ARG A 482 5.72 7.47 4.12
C ARG A 482 7.22 7.21 4.20
N GLY A 483 7.84 7.71 5.28
CA GLY A 483 9.28 7.57 5.49
C GLY A 483 10.10 8.55 4.66
N GLY A 484 11.42 8.29 4.58
CA GLY A 484 12.37 9.13 3.86
C GLY A 484 13.22 10.02 4.76
N ALA A 485 14.08 10.81 4.14
CA ALA A 485 15.08 11.64 4.83
C ALA A 485 14.50 12.92 5.47
N ASN A 486 13.37 13.41 4.94
CA ASN A 486 12.72 14.63 5.44
C ASN A 486 12.19 14.41 6.87
N GLY A 487 12.36 15.38 7.74
CA GLY A 487 12.00 15.28 9.15
C GLY A 487 13.13 14.83 10.06
N ALA A 488 14.24 14.31 9.54
CA ALA A 488 15.37 13.75 10.32
C ALA A 488 14.91 12.84 11.46
N ARG A 489 13.86 12.02 11.23
CA ARG A 489 13.30 11.12 12.26
C ARG A 489 14.29 10.05 12.72
N ILE A 490 15.36 9.84 11.96
CA ILE A 490 16.46 8.96 12.36
C ILE A 490 17.08 9.32 13.73
N ARG A 491 16.92 10.57 14.21
CA ARG A 491 17.35 11.00 15.54
C ARG A 491 16.32 10.76 16.63
N LEU A 492 15.09 10.40 16.26
CA LEU A 492 13.94 10.22 17.15
C LEU A 492 13.59 8.74 17.31
N ALA A 493 12.96 8.41 18.45
CA ALA A 493 12.33 7.10 18.58
C ALA A 493 11.13 6.97 17.59
N PRO A 494 10.88 5.76 17.02
CA PRO A 494 11.64 4.53 17.28
C PRO A 494 12.89 4.39 16.41
N GLN A 495 13.05 5.18 15.35
CA GLN A 495 14.04 4.98 14.30
C GLN A 495 15.49 5.02 14.79
N LYS A 496 15.82 5.89 15.76
CA LYS A 496 17.18 5.98 16.31
C LYS A 496 17.67 4.71 16.97
N ASP A 497 16.74 3.86 17.45
CA ASP A 497 17.03 2.66 18.22
C ASP A 497 16.98 1.38 17.36
N TRP A 498 16.65 1.49 16.07
CA TRP A 498 16.60 0.35 15.16
C TRP A 498 17.99 -0.25 14.93
N ALA A 499 18.10 -1.56 15.11
CA ALA A 499 19.38 -2.27 14.98
C ALA A 499 20.05 -2.05 13.62
N GLY A 500 19.28 -1.98 12.53
CA GLY A 500 19.77 -1.71 11.19
C GLY A 500 20.47 -0.35 11.02
N ASN A 501 20.21 0.61 11.92
CA ASN A 501 20.84 1.94 11.92
C ASN A 501 22.14 1.99 12.74
N GLU A 502 22.50 0.90 13.42
CA GLU A 502 23.70 0.83 14.28
C GLU A 502 23.71 1.99 15.32
N PRO A 503 22.87 1.94 16.36
CA PRO A 503 22.60 3.07 17.26
C PRO A 503 23.84 3.78 17.82
N GLU A 504 24.91 3.05 18.16
CA GLU A 504 26.15 3.63 18.66
C GLU A 504 26.90 4.44 17.58
N ARG A 505 26.98 3.89 16.35
CA ARG A 505 27.53 4.61 15.20
C ARG A 505 26.71 5.85 14.89
N LEU A 506 25.38 5.69 14.83
CA LEU A 506 24.44 6.78 14.56
C LEU A 506 24.57 7.90 15.58
N ALA A 507 24.56 7.58 16.88
CA ALA A 507 24.72 8.57 17.95
C ALA A 507 26.03 9.35 17.83
N ARG A 508 27.15 8.67 17.53
CA ARG A 508 28.44 9.30 17.28
C ARG A 508 28.40 10.27 16.09
N VAL A 509 27.80 9.85 14.97
CA VAL A 509 27.69 10.70 13.77
C VAL A 509 26.79 11.91 14.03
N LEU A 510 25.63 11.71 14.64
CA LEU A 510 24.70 12.80 14.97
C LEU A 510 25.32 13.82 15.92
N SER A 511 26.12 13.39 16.93
CA SER A 511 26.82 14.30 17.83
C SER A 511 27.77 15.28 17.13
N VAL A 512 28.21 14.94 15.91
CA VAL A 512 29.05 15.81 15.05
C VAL A 512 28.21 16.65 14.10
N LEU A 513 27.13 16.09 13.51
CA LEU A 513 26.32 16.78 12.51
C LEU A 513 25.33 17.79 13.12
N GLU A 514 24.77 17.52 14.31
CA GLU A 514 23.82 18.42 14.99
C GLU A 514 24.42 19.82 15.29
N PRO A 515 25.64 19.97 15.84
CA PRO A 515 26.26 21.27 15.98
C PRO A 515 26.50 22.01 14.66
N ILE A 516 26.80 21.29 13.58
CA ILE A 516 26.97 21.87 12.24
C ILE A 516 25.63 22.42 11.73
N ALA A 517 24.55 21.68 11.90
CA ALA A 517 23.19 22.12 11.55
C ALA A 517 22.82 23.40 12.33
N ALA A 518 22.97 23.36 13.66
CA ALA A 518 22.66 24.49 14.53
C ALA A 518 23.45 25.76 14.17
N ALA A 519 24.73 25.62 13.85
CA ALA A 519 25.60 26.75 13.51
C ALA A 519 25.36 27.33 12.11
N SER A 520 24.76 26.55 11.19
CA SER A 520 24.48 26.99 9.82
C SER A 520 23.05 27.47 9.61
N GLY A 521 22.15 27.16 10.53
CA GLY A 521 20.71 27.39 10.41
C GLY A 521 20.01 26.47 9.39
N ALA A 522 20.71 25.44 8.90
CA ALA A 522 20.14 24.38 8.09
C ALA A 522 19.42 23.36 9.01
N SER A 523 18.43 22.63 8.47
CA SER A 523 17.86 21.49 9.16
C SER A 523 18.88 20.35 9.29
N LEU A 524 18.76 19.53 10.31
CA LEU A 524 19.58 18.33 10.42
C LEU A 524 19.31 17.35 9.27
N ALA A 525 18.06 17.28 8.79
CA ALA A 525 17.71 16.49 7.61
C ALA A 525 18.52 16.88 6.39
N ASP A 526 18.65 18.17 6.10
CA ASP A 526 19.48 18.67 5.00
C ASP A 526 20.98 18.40 5.25
N VAL A 527 21.46 18.56 6.48
CA VAL A 527 22.86 18.29 6.84
C VAL A 527 23.21 16.81 6.64
N ILE A 528 22.32 15.89 7.05
CA ILE A 528 22.53 14.44 6.88
C ILE A 528 22.62 14.09 5.39
N VAL A 529 21.70 14.59 4.58
CA VAL A 529 21.69 14.30 3.12
C VAL A 529 22.93 14.92 2.44
N LEU A 530 23.27 16.17 2.75
CA LEU A 530 24.44 16.82 2.18
C LEU A 530 25.75 16.12 2.60
N ALA A 531 25.80 15.59 3.83
CA ALA A 531 26.93 14.82 4.32
C ALA A 531 27.09 13.50 3.54
N GLY A 532 25.98 12.80 3.27
CA GLY A 532 25.99 11.62 2.39
C GLY A 532 26.44 11.94 0.97
N ASN A 533 25.94 13.03 0.39
CA ASN A 533 26.34 13.51 -0.94
C ASN A 533 27.86 13.79 -0.98
N TYR A 534 28.38 14.50 0.03
CA TYR A 534 29.82 14.73 0.15
C TYR A 534 30.61 13.42 0.25
N GLY A 535 30.13 12.43 1.00
CA GLY A 535 30.74 11.10 1.06
C GLY A 535 30.82 10.41 -0.30
N VAL A 536 29.72 10.47 -1.09
CA VAL A 536 29.69 9.92 -2.46
C VAL A 536 30.66 10.64 -3.38
N GLU A 537 30.75 11.98 -3.30
CA GLU A 537 31.74 12.75 -4.06
C GLU A 537 33.18 12.36 -3.73
N GLN A 538 33.49 12.17 -2.45
CA GLN A 538 34.82 11.72 -2.04
C GLN A 538 35.13 10.30 -2.55
N ALA A 539 34.16 9.40 -2.54
CA ALA A 539 34.32 8.04 -3.08
C ALA A 539 34.51 8.06 -4.61
N ALA A 540 33.80 8.91 -5.32
CA ALA A 540 33.97 9.10 -6.76
C ALA A 540 35.36 9.69 -7.07
N LYS A 541 35.79 10.70 -6.32
CA LYS A 541 37.15 11.30 -6.44
C LYS A 541 38.27 10.30 -6.21
N ALA A 542 38.10 9.43 -5.21
CA ALA A 542 39.03 8.32 -4.95
C ALA A 542 39.08 7.32 -6.11
N ALA A 543 38.02 7.19 -6.89
CA ALA A 543 37.96 6.40 -8.12
C ALA A 543 38.47 7.17 -9.37
N GLY A 544 38.82 8.44 -9.24
CA GLY A 544 39.38 9.27 -10.31
C GLY A 544 38.34 10.15 -11.05
N PHE A 545 37.13 10.31 -10.47
CA PHE A 545 36.07 11.12 -11.05
C PHE A 545 35.74 12.33 -10.16
N ASP A 546 35.86 13.52 -10.69
CA ASP A 546 35.49 14.77 -10.02
C ASP A 546 34.05 15.10 -10.41
N ILE A 547 33.12 14.86 -9.49
CA ILE A 547 31.67 15.02 -9.70
C ILE A 547 31.06 15.82 -8.55
N GLU A 548 29.94 16.46 -8.81
CA GLU A 548 29.07 17.06 -7.81
C GLU A 548 27.76 16.28 -7.74
N VAL A 549 27.37 15.86 -6.53
CA VAL A 549 26.08 15.20 -6.31
C VAL A 549 25.01 16.28 -6.13
N PRO A 550 23.91 16.26 -6.94
CA PRO A 550 22.85 17.23 -6.82
C PRO A 550 22.26 17.30 -5.41
N PHE A 551 22.07 18.52 -4.92
CA PHE A 551 21.49 18.76 -3.61
C PHE A 551 20.39 19.83 -3.70
N ALA A 552 19.21 19.53 -3.16
CA ALA A 552 18.11 20.48 -3.02
C ALA A 552 17.85 20.74 -1.53
N PRO A 553 18.10 21.97 -1.02
CA PRO A 553 17.81 22.35 0.36
C PRO A 553 16.31 22.46 0.61
N GLY A 554 15.90 22.49 1.90
CA GLY A 554 14.52 22.78 2.28
C GLY A 554 13.83 21.63 3.03
N ARG A 555 14.53 20.55 3.40
CA ARG A 555 13.99 19.57 4.35
C ARG A 555 13.83 20.23 5.73
N GLY A 556 12.77 19.86 6.44
CA GLY A 556 12.55 20.27 7.83
C GLY A 556 12.98 19.19 8.81
N ASP A 557 12.93 19.53 10.11
CA ASP A 557 13.17 18.58 11.19
C ASP A 557 11.87 18.37 11.98
N ALA A 558 11.34 17.15 11.98
CA ALA A 558 10.17 16.81 12.79
C ALA A 558 10.51 16.78 14.28
N THR A 559 9.51 17.01 15.13
CA THR A 559 9.63 16.83 16.57
C THR A 559 9.14 15.45 17.01
N ALA A 560 9.35 15.10 18.29
CA ALA A 560 8.83 13.87 18.87
C ALA A 560 7.28 13.87 18.85
N GLU A 561 6.67 15.05 19.10
CA GLU A 561 5.21 15.24 19.10
C GLU A 561 4.60 15.13 17.68
N GLN A 562 5.40 15.34 16.64
CA GLN A 562 5.05 15.17 15.24
C GLN A 562 5.33 13.74 14.73
N THR A 563 5.77 12.85 15.62
CA THR A 563 6.14 11.47 15.28
C THR A 563 5.30 10.51 16.10
N ASP A 564 4.32 9.88 15.44
CA ASP A 564 3.57 8.76 16.01
C ASP A 564 4.47 7.53 16.02
N ALA A 565 5.14 7.28 17.14
CA ALA A 565 6.15 6.23 17.26
C ALA A 565 5.58 4.84 16.98
N GLU A 566 4.32 4.58 17.33
CA GLU A 566 3.66 3.29 17.10
C GLU A 566 3.35 3.09 15.62
N SER A 567 2.73 4.07 14.97
CA SER A 567 2.43 3.98 13.54
C SER A 567 3.68 4.07 12.65
N PHE A 568 4.80 4.61 13.19
CA PHE A 568 6.07 4.71 12.49
C PHE A 568 6.90 3.41 12.57
N ALA A 569 6.67 2.57 13.58
CA ALA A 569 7.40 1.31 13.76
C ALA A 569 7.34 0.37 12.54
N PRO A 570 6.22 0.22 11.81
CA PRO A 570 6.18 -0.61 10.58
C PRO A 570 7.08 -0.13 9.44
N LEU A 571 7.63 1.08 9.50
CA LEU A 571 8.60 1.58 8.51
C LEU A 571 10.02 1.01 8.73
N GLU A 572 10.27 0.30 9.85
CA GLU A 572 11.55 -0.39 10.06
C GLU A 572 11.76 -1.44 8.99
N PRO A 573 12.82 -1.34 8.16
CA PRO A 573 13.09 -2.35 7.17
C PRO A 573 13.34 -3.73 7.81
N LEU A 574 12.75 -4.78 7.27
CA LEU A 574 13.02 -6.17 7.69
C LEU A 574 14.44 -6.58 7.33
N ALA A 575 14.93 -6.06 6.22
CA ALA A 575 16.29 -6.25 5.73
C ALA A 575 16.75 -5.05 4.91
N ASP A 576 18.04 -4.92 4.77
CA ASP A 576 18.68 -3.96 3.88
C ASP A 576 19.81 -4.66 3.11
N GLY A 577 19.45 -5.25 1.98
CA GLY A 577 20.42 -5.91 1.10
C GLY A 577 21.48 -4.96 0.52
N PHE A 578 21.20 -3.64 0.47
CA PHE A 578 22.19 -2.62 0.07
C PHE A 578 23.34 -2.50 1.08
N ARG A 579 23.10 -2.84 2.35
CA ARG A 579 24.11 -2.84 3.42
C ARG A 579 24.39 -4.23 4.01
N ASN A 580 23.97 -5.32 3.33
CA ASN A 580 24.11 -6.71 3.79
C ASN A 580 23.59 -6.96 5.22
N TRP A 581 22.40 -6.45 5.53
CA TRP A 581 21.80 -6.60 6.83
C TRP A 581 20.39 -7.23 6.78
N GLN A 582 20.09 -8.07 7.77
CA GLN A 582 18.74 -8.60 8.04
C GLN A 582 18.47 -8.48 9.54
N LYS A 583 17.21 -8.16 9.90
CA LYS A 583 16.79 -8.05 11.29
C LYS A 583 16.79 -9.41 12.00
N GLN A 584 16.44 -10.46 11.26
CA GLN A 584 16.38 -11.85 11.70
C GLN A 584 16.40 -12.78 10.49
N ASP A 585 16.42 -14.10 10.73
CA ASP A 585 16.21 -15.07 9.66
C ASP A 585 14.74 -15.09 9.24
N TYR A 586 14.48 -15.05 7.94
CA TYR A 586 13.16 -15.08 7.33
C TYR A 586 13.02 -16.30 6.42
N VAL A 587 11.77 -16.76 6.24
CA VAL A 587 11.46 -17.79 5.23
C VAL A 587 11.69 -17.27 3.81
N VAL A 588 11.44 -15.98 3.61
CA VAL A 588 11.72 -15.26 2.36
C VAL A 588 13.22 -15.04 2.22
N SER A 589 13.77 -15.29 1.03
CA SER A 589 15.22 -15.17 0.80
C SER A 589 15.73 -13.72 0.92
N ALA A 590 17.01 -13.55 1.22
CA ALA A 590 17.63 -12.23 1.35
C ALA A 590 17.55 -11.41 0.06
N GLU A 591 17.64 -12.06 -1.10
CA GLU A 591 17.53 -11.45 -2.41
C GLU A 591 16.09 -11.00 -2.74
N GLU A 592 15.07 -11.73 -2.27
CA GLU A 592 13.68 -11.30 -2.39
C GLU A 592 13.38 -10.11 -1.48
N LEU A 593 13.93 -10.07 -0.27
CA LEU A 593 13.83 -8.91 0.63
C LEU A 593 14.55 -7.67 0.08
N LEU A 594 15.69 -7.86 -0.62
CA LEU A 594 16.34 -6.77 -1.36
C LEU A 594 15.42 -6.22 -2.46
N LEU A 595 14.80 -7.12 -3.22
CA LEU A 595 13.91 -6.76 -4.31
C LEU A 595 12.68 -5.99 -3.82
N ASP A 596 12.05 -6.47 -2.75
CA ASP A 596 10.92 -5.79 -2.11
C ASP A 596 11.31 -4.39 -1.61
N ARG A 597 12.46 -4.26 -0.95
CA ARG A 597 12.96 -2.95 -0.49
C ARG A 597 13.26 -2.00 -1.65
N ALA A 598 13.86 -2.49 -2.73
CA ALA A 598 14.13 -1.70 -3.92
C ALA A 598 12.83 -1.20 -4.57
N GLN A 599 11.82 -2.05 -4.65
CA GLN A 599 10.50 -1.68 -5.18
C GLN A 599 9.83 -0.60 -4.31
N LEU A 600 9.81 -0.77 -2.99
CA LEU A 600 9.26 0.23 -2.07
C LEU A 600 9.95 1.59 -2.17
N MET A 601 11.26 1.62 -2.43
CA MET A 601 12.00 2.86 -2.70
C MET A 601 11.83 3.40 -4.13
N GLY A 602 11.01 2.76 -4.97
CA GLY A 602 10.76 3.16 -6.35
C GLY A 602 11.94 2.93 -7.30
N LEU A 603 12.88 2.04 -6.96
CA LEU A 603 14.06 1.75 -7.77
C LEU A 603 13.75 0.78 -8.91
N THR A 604 14.35 1.04 -10.06
CA THR A 604 14.43 0.08 -11.16
C THR A 604 15.54 -0.96 -10.91
N ALA A 605 15.54 -2.07 -11.67
CA ALA A 605 16.57 -3.09 -11.52
C ALA A 605 17.99 -2.57 -11.81
N PRO A 606 18.25 -1.73 -12.84
CA PRO A 606 19.54 -1.07 -13.00
C PRO A 606 19.95 -0.18 -11.82
N GLU A 607 19.01 0.62 -11.27
CA GLU A 607 19.27 1.49 -10.10
C GLU A 607 19.59 0.67 -8.85
N MET A 608 18.86 -0.42 -8.59
CA MET A 608 19.16 -1.37 -7.52
C MET A 608 20.57 -1.95 -7.71
N THR A 609 20.92 -2.35 -8.94
CA THR A 609 22.23 -2.96 -9.27
C THR A 609 23.39 -2.01 -8.98
N VAL A 610 23.32 -0.77 -9.46
CA VAL A 610 24.43 0.20 -9.23
C VAL A 610 24.57 0.58 -7.76
N LEU A 611 23.43 0.71 -7.03
CA LEU A 611 23.46 1.04 -5.61
C LEU A 611 24.10 -0.08 -4.79
N VAL A 612 23.73 -1.35 -5.02
CA VAL A 612 24.36 -2.47 -4.31
C VAL A 612 25.87 -2.50 -4.59
N GLY A 613 26.30 -2.47 -5.85
CA GLY A 613 27.72 -2.53 -6.18
C GLY A 613 28.52 -1.34 -5.64
N GLY A 614 27.98 -0.13 -5.70
CA GLY A 614 28.61 1.07 -5.18
C GLY A 614 28.67 1.11 -3.65
N MET A 615 27.62 0.73 -2.96
CA MET A 615 27.60 0.65 -1.50
C MET A 615 28.61 -0.36 -0.98
N ARG A 616 28.81 -1.50 -1.69
CA ARG A 616 29.90 -2.46 -1.38
C ARG A 616 31.27 -1.84 -1.56
N ALA A 617 31.51 -1.17 -2.70
CA ALA A 617 32.80 -0.54 -3.00
C ALA A 617 33.16 0.58 -1.99
N ILE A 618 32.19 1.34 -1.55
CA ILE A 618 32.33 2.37 -0.50
C ILE A 618 32.59 1.75 0.89
N GLY A 619 32.16 0.50 1.12
CA GLY A 619 32.33 -0.18 2.40
C GLY A 619 31.30 0.23 3.45
N THR A 620 30.03 0.33 3.05
CA THR A 620 28.92 0.76 3.91
C THR A 620 28.16 -0.39 4.56
N ASN A 621 28.66 -1.62 4.48
CA ASN A 621 28.01 -2.78 5.09
C ASN A 621 27.75 -2.58 6.58
N HIS A 622 26.62 -3.08 7.04
CA HIS A 622 26.27 -3.10 8.47
C HIS A 622 27.35 -3.84 9.28
N GLY A 623 27.73 -3.28 10.41
CA GLY A 623 28.77 -3.84 11.28
C GLY A 623 30.17 -3.87 10.63
N GLY A 624 30.38 -3.17 9.52
CA GLY A 624 31.68 -3.13 8.83
C GLY A 624 32.11 -4.46 8.22
N THR A 625 31.15 -5.36 7.92
CA THR A 625 31.46 -6.67 7.33
C THR A 625 32.04 -6.53 5.92
N ALA A 626 32.94 -7.45 5.54
CA ALA A 626 33.58 -7.44 4.23
C ALA A 626 32.84 -8.25 3.16
N HIS A 627 31.66 -8.77 3.45
CA HIS A 627 30.89 -9.56 2.49
C HIS A 627 30.46 -8.71 1.28
N GLY A 628 30.77 -9.13 0.08
CA GLY A 628 30.49 -8.40 -1.15
C GLY A 628 31.45 -7.24 -1.44
N VAL A 629 32.39 -6.94 -0.55
CA VAL A 629 33.41 -5.91 -0.77
C VAL A 629 34.52 -6.50 -1.64
N PHE A 630 34.32 -6.50 -2.96
CA PHE A 630 35.19 -7.18 -3.92
C PHE A 630 36.26 -6.26 -4.49
N THR A 631 36.80 -5.38 -3.67
CA THR A 631 37.83 -4.42 -4.05
C THR A 631 38.91 -4.32 -2.99
N ASP A 632 40.16 -4.06 -3.45
CA ASP A 632 41.28 -3.71 -2.59
C ASP A 632 41.34 -2.19 -2.31
N LYS A 633 40.40 -1.39 -2.91
CA LYS A 633 40.29 0.08 -2.80
C LYS A 633 39.00 0.46 -2.11
N VAL A 634 38.76 -0.05 -0.90
CA VAL A 634 37.55 0.27 -0.13
C VAL A 634 37.47 1.78 0.11
N GLY A 635 36.27 2.35 -0.08
CA GLY A 635 36.02 3.79 0.00
C GLY A 635 36.10 4.50 -1.35
N ALA A 636 36.45 3.80 -2.44
CA ALA A 636 36.41 4.33 -3.79
C ALA A 636 35.26 3.74 -4.60
N LEU A 637 34.51 4.59 -5.31
CA LEU A 637 33.37 4.18 -6.12
C LEU A 637 33.81 3.54 -7.44
N THR A 638 34.34 2.28 -7.36
CA THR A 638 34.86 1.51 -8.49
C THR A 638 33.86 0.45 -8.97
N THR A 639 34.07 -0.06 -10.18
CA THR A 639 33.30 -1.16 -10.80
C THR A 639 33.77 -2.55 -10.37
N ASP A 640 34.67 -2.64 -9.39
CA ASP A 640 35.34 -3.88 -8.98
C ASP A 640 34.37 -4.98 -8.54
N PHE A 641 33.21 -4.60 -7.95
CA PHE A 641 32.15 -5.53 -7.59
C PHE A 641 31.68 -6.34 -8.81
N PHE A 642 31.38 -5.67 -9.89
CA PHE A 642 30.87 -6.30 -11.12
C PHE A 642 31.98 -7.04 -11.85
N ALA A 643 33.16 -6.45 -11.92
CA ALA A 643 34.32 -7.08 -12.55
C ALA A 643 34.69 -8.41 -11.88
N THR A 644 34.62 -8.47 -10.54
CA THR A 644 34.92 -9.70 -9.78
C THR A 644 33.82 -10.76 -9.99
N LEU A 645 32.53 -10.38 -9.99
CA LEU A 645 31.42 -11.31 -10.19
C LEU A 645 31.41 -11.97 -11.58
N THR A 646 31.95 -11.31 -12.59
CA THR A 646 31.97 -11.80 -13.97
C THR A 646 33.30 -12.48 -14.33
N ASP A 647 34.31 -12.42 -13.45
CA ASP A 647 35.65 -12.94 -13.71
C ASP A 647 35.76 -14.46 -13.44
N MET A 648 36.00 -15.21 -14.50
CA MET A 648 36.14 -16.67 -14.44
C MET A 648 37.44 -17.15 -13.78
N ARG A 649 38.33 -16.26 -13.37
CA ARG A 649 39.49 -16.62 -12.52
C ARG A 649 39.03 -17.07 -11.14
N TYR A 650 37.84 -16.70 -10.71
CA TYR A 650 37.29 -17.03 -9.42
C TYR A 650 36.26 -18.16 -9.47
N THR A 651 36.07 -18.83 -8.36
CA THR A 651 35.01 -19.79 -8.10
C THR A 651 34.34 -19.42 -6.78
N TRP A 652 33.01 -19.65 -6.68
CA TRP A 652 32.24 -19.33 -5.49
C TRP A 652 32.01 -20.62 -4.71
N VAL A 653 32.46 -20.67 -3.46
CA VAL A 653 32.41 -21.86 -2.61
C VAL A 653 31.55 -21.59 -1.39
N PRO A 654 30.45 -22.33 -1.19
CA PRO A 654 29.63 -22.21 0.02
C PRO A 654 30.46 -22.51 1.27
N THR A 655 30.34 -21.68 2.31
CA THR A 655 31.05 -21.85 3.61
C THR A 655 30.11 -21.93 4.80
N GLY A 656 28.82 -21.60 4.59
CA GLY A 656 27.76 -21.64 5.57
C GLY A 656 26.43 -21.34 4.89
N GLU A 657 25.37 -21.26 5.68
CA GLU A 657 24.07 -20.88 5.18
C GLU A 657 24.09 -19.42 4.67
N GLY A 658 23.83 -19.23 3.37
CA GLY A 658 23.86 -17.92 2.73
C GLY A 658 25.22 -17.25 2.60
N LEU A 659 26.32 -17.91 3.01
CA LEU A 659 27.68 -17.38 2.99
C LEU A 659 28.58 -18.13 2.02
N TYR A 660 29.48 -17.40 1.37
CA TYR A 660 30.39 -17.93 0.34
C TYR A 660 31.76 -17.31 0.46
N GLU A 661 32.76 -18.06 -0.03
CA GLU A 661 34.09 -17.56 -0.34
C GLU A 661 34.28 -17.47 -1.86
N ILE A 662 34.87 -16.37 -2.31
CA ILE A 662 35.35 -16.22 -3.68
C ILE A 662 36.83 -16.60 -3.68
N ARG A 663 37.16 -17.71 -4.34
CA ARG A 663 38.49 -18.30 -4.37
C ARG A 663 39.12 -18.23 -5.76
N ASP A 664 40.44 -18.00 -5.82
CA ASP A 664 41.15 -18.18 -7.06
C ASP A 664 41.03 -19.64 -7.54
N ARG A 665 40.58 -19.81 -8.79
CA ARG A 665 40.24 -21.12 -9.36
C ARG A 665 41.47 -22.03 -9.50
N LYS A 666 42.69 -21.47 -9.71
CA LYS A 666 43.91 -22.24 -9.90
C LYS A 666 44.54 -22.65 -8.57
N THR A 667 44.56 -21.75 -7.62
CA THR A 667 45.26 -21.94 -6.35
C THR A 667 44.36 -22.40 -5.22
N GLY A 668 43.02 -22.22 -5.35
CA GLY A 668 42.04 -22.45 -4.28
C GLY A 668 42.14 -21.40 -3.16
N THR A 669 42.95 -20.37 -3.29
CA THR A 669 43.17 -19.35 -2.26
C THR A 669 41.91 -18.46 -2.13
N PRO A 670 41.35 -18.29 -0.91
CA PRO A 670 40.27 -17.32 -0.68
C PRO A 670 40.74 -15.89 -0.96
N LYS A 671 39.93 -15.13 -1.69
CA LYS A 671 40.18 -13.71 -2.00
C LYS A 671 39.19 -12.80 -1.28
N PHE A 672 37.89 -13.12 -1.37
CA PHE A 672 36.80 -12.35 -0.79
C PHE A 672 35.74 -13.25 -0.17
N THR A 673 34.83 -12.66 0.56
CA THR A 673 33.60 -13.33 1.08
C THR A 673 32.34 -12.65 0.50
N ALA A 674 31.24 -13.41 0.43
CA ALA A 674 30.00 -12.94 -0.16
C ALA A 674 28.78 -13.50 0.56
N THR A 675 27.65 -12.83 0.41
CA THR A 675 26.33 -13.35 0.73
C THR A 675 25.58 -13.76 -0.55
N ARG A 676 24.39 -14.36 -0.39
CA ARG A 676 23.49 -14.63 -1.53
C ARG A 676 23.11 -13.34 -2.28
N VAL A 677 22.86 -12.24 -1.53
CA VAL A 677 22.56 -10.92 -2.10
C VAL A 677 23.67 -10.43 -3.03
N ASP A 678 24.92 -10.69 -2.72
CA ASP A 678 26.03 -10.28 -3.59
C ASP A 678 26.10 -11.15 -4.85
N LEU A 679 25.97 -12.48 -4.68
CA LEU A 679 26.19 -13.44 -5.76
C LEU A 679 25.00 -13.52 -6.74
N VAL A 680 23.80 -13.10 -6.35
CA VAL A 680 22.63 -13.10 -7.25
C VAL A 680 22.86 -12.21 -8.47
N PHE A 681 23.63 -11.12 -8.33
CA PHE A 681 24.00 -10.24 -9.46
C PHE A 681 24.94 -10.90 -10.48
N GLY A 682 25.56 -12.01 -10.12
CA GLY A 682 26.37 -12.80 -11.05
C GLY A 682 25.70 -14.11 -11.50
N SER A 683 24.58 -14.52 -10.88
CA SER A 683 23.92 -15.81 -11.14
C SER A 683 22.53 -15.69 -11.75
N ASN A 684 21.70 -14.72 -11.34
CA ASN A 684 20.44 -14.44 -11.98
C ASN A 684 20.66 -13.84 -13.36
N SER A 685 20.07 -14.40 -14.42
CA SER A 685 20.35 -14.01 -15.81
C SER A 685 20.08 -12.53 -16.11
N ILE A 686 19.02 -11.96 -15.52
CA ILE A 686 18.64 -10.54 -15.71
C ILE A 686 19.62 -9.63 -14.98
N LEU A 687 19.85 -9.88 -13.68
CA LEU A 687 20.77 -9.08 -12.87
C LEU A 687 22.20 -9.20 -13.39
N ARG A 688 22.60 -10.39 -13.89
CA ARG A 688 23.89 -10.56 -14.52
C ARG A 688 24.04 -9.75 -15.81
N ALA A 689 23.00 -9.64 -16.61
CA ALA A 689 23.06 -8.79 -17.81
C ALA A 689 23.34 -7.32 -17.46
N TYR A 690 22.76 -6.80 -16.36
CA TYR A 690 23.10 -5.47 -15.85
C TYR A 690 24.51 -5.39 -15.27
N ALA A 691 24.91 -6.40 -14.48
CA ALA A 691 26.27 -6.48 -13.91
C ALA A 691 27.35 -6.48 -15.02
N GLU A 692 27.12 -7.18 -16.12
CA GLU A 692 28.03 -7.21 -17.27
C GLU A 692 28.20 -5.85 -17.94
N VAL A 693 27.15 -5.01 -17.99
CA VAL A 693 27.27 -3.61 -18.47
C VAL A 693 28.27 -2.83 -17.64
N TYR A 694 28.19 -2.93 -16.31
CA TYR A 694 29.10 -2.20 -15.41
C TYR A 694 30.47 -2.86 -15.24
N ALA A 695 30.64 -4.11 -15.65
CA ALA A 695 31.93 -4.80 -15.70
C ALA A 695 32.79 -4.47 -16.93
N GLN A 696 32.21 -3.78 -17.94
CA GLN A 696 32.93 -3.40 -19.17
C GLN A 696 34.02 -2.36 -18.89
N ASP A 697 35.11 -2.38 -19.66
CA ASP A 697 36.26 -1.51 -19.45
C ASP A 697 35.94 -0.02 -19.62
N ASP A 698 34.96 0.32 -20.46
CA ASP A 698 34.52 1.69 -20.75
C ASP A 698 33.35 2.16 -19.88
N SER A 699 32.85 1.35 -18.95
CA SER A 699 31.67 1.65 -18.14
C SER A 699 31.94 2.40 -16.84
N LYS A 700 33.18 2.72 -16.49
CA LYS A 700 33.54 3.32 -15.18
C LYS A 700 32.84 4.66 -14.96
N GLU A 701 32.87 5.56 -15.93
CA GLU A 701 32.20 6.86 -15.83
C GLU A 701 30.67 6.70 -15.79
N LYS A 702 30.14 5.81 -16.65
CA LYS A 702 28.70 5.48 -16.64
C LYS A 702 28.25 4.98 -15.27
N PHE A 703 28.98 4.08 -14.67
CA PHE A 703 28.67 3.52 -13.34
C PHE A 703 28.58 4.63 -12.28
N VAL A 704 29.58 5.55 -12.24
CA VAL A 704 29.58 6.65 -11.28
C VAL A 704 28.36 7.57 -11.51
N LYS A 705 28.06 7.91 -12.77
CA LYS A 705 26.90 8.75 -13.11
C LYS A 705 25.56 8.09 -12.74
N ASP A 706 25.41 6.80 -13.04
CA ASP A 706 24.19 6.05 -12.74
C ASP A 706 24.03 5.86 -11.22
N PHE A 707 25.14 5.62 -10.49
CA PHE A 707 25.11 5.58 -9.03
C PHE A 707 24.65 6.92 -8.43
N VAL A 708 25.20 8.03 -8.88
CA VAL A 708 24.83 9.37 -8.42
C VAL A 708 23.35 9.67 -8.72
N ALA A 709 22.87 9.29 -9.90
CA ALA A 709 21.46 9.48 -10.26
C ALA A 709 20.53 8.65 -9.35
N ALA A 710 20.83 7.36 -9.12
CA ALA A 710 20.06 6.49 -8.24
C ALA A 710 20.15 6.94 -6.77
N TRP A 711 21.31 7.35 -6.30
CA TRP A 711 21.51 7.94 -4.97
C TRP A 711 20.66 9.20 -4.77
N THR A 712 20.71 10.14 -5.72
CA THR A 712 19.93 11.39 -5.69
C THR A 712 18.44 11.09 -5.65
N LYS A 713 17.97 10.10 -6.43
CA LYS A 713 16.58 9.65 -6.41
C LYS A 713 16.15 9.18 -5.02
N VAL A 714 16.96 8.35 -4.35
CA VAL A 714 16.67 7.88 -2.98
C VAL A 714 16.66 9.03 -1.98
N MET A 715 17.65 9.93 -2.04
CA MET A 715 17.74 11.07 -1.13
C MET A 715 16.59 12.09 -1.29
N ASN A 716 15.95 12.13 -2.46
CA ASN A 716 14.84 13.04 -2.77
C ASN A 716 13.48 12.34 -2.87
N ALA A 717 13.36 11.06 -2.53
CA ALA A 717 12.14 10.29 -2.73
C ALA A 717 10.92 10.89 -2.02
N ASP A 718 11.12 11.53 -0.88
CA ASP A 718 10.10 12.21 -0.06
C ASP A 718 10.01 13.74 -0.27
N ARG A 719 10.67 14.28 -1.31
CA ARG A 719 10.68 15.71 -1.64
C ARG A 719 9.59 16.05 -2.66
N PHE A 720 8.33 16.00 -2.21
CA PHE A 720 7.16 16.30 -3.04
C PHE A 720 7.03 17.77 -3.44
N ASP A 721 7.84 18.63 -2.87
CA ASP A 721 7.98 20.04 -3.18
C ASP A 721 8.86 20.32 -4.41
N LEU A 722 9.63 19.32 -4.86
CA LEU A 722 10.50 19.44 -6.05
C LEU A 722 9.82 18.96 -7.35
N ALA A 723 8.63 18.39 -7.28
CA ALA A 723 7.90 17.81 -8.41
C ALA A 723 6.95 18.82 -9.10
#